data_b25b092ef4e0d73b7f77e4e06937b49a
#
_entry.id   b25b092ef4e0d73b7f77e4e06937b49a
#
_cell.length_a   1.000
_cell.length_b   1.000
_cell.length_c   1.000
_cell.angle_alpha   90.00
_cell.angle_beta   90.00
_cell.angle_gamma   90.00
#
_symmetry.space_group_name_H-M   'P 1'
#
loop_
_entity.id
_entity.type
_entity.pdbx_description
1 polymer ?
#
loop_
_entity_poly.entity_id
_entity_poly.type
_entity_poly.pdbx_seq_one_letter_code
_entity_poly.pdbx_strand_id
1 'polypeptide(L)'
;MRVAARARRALFGAALLWSGLAPVGCGPARTEDAAPAARVPPSVAETVTFNRDIAPIVFRNCAPCHRPGEAGPFSLLGYADVHKRASQIARVTRIRFMPPWPPEPGYGDLAGARRLTDEQIALIQRWAAEGAPEGPPATAPAPPAFTAGWQLGPPDLVLEVPEPYTVPAEGTDVFRNFVVHAPVHGARYVRAMELRPGDKRVVHHANVLLDRTGSARRRDARDPGPGFAGMDVELESDAFEPDSHFLFWKPGTAAVTEPEGMAWTIDEHTDLVLNLHLQPSGKPEVIRPVVGLYFTETAPTRFPMLLQLEHDGAIDIPPGAPDFVVTDEYTLPVDAEVLAVYPHAHYVGKDVQGFATLPDGTKKWLIWIRDWDFAWQAVYPLAHPLFLPRGSVLHMRIAYDNSEGNVRNPSHPPRRVVTGNRSTDEMGHLWVQVLPRQRDDRWALQEALMRRRLQKYPGDFVAHANLGAALETRGHAAEAIAEYRQALRARPESAPVHNNLGAALQTAGDLDAALAEYRQAVQAQPDYANARHNLGSALVLAGAFAEAVPHLREAVRLSPDDGTARNNLGGALLETGRVAEAVEQLRRAVEADPGSLNAQYNLGRALALHGRLDEAAAHLEQALRIQADDPDARRELAAVRARQARRPN
;
A
#
# COMPACT_ATOMS: atom_id res chain seq x y z
N MET A 1 8.45 41.20 -22.20
CA MET A 1 7.84 41.67 -23.47
C MET A 1 6.56 40.85 -23.70
N ARG A 2 5.48 41.40 -23.34
CA ARG A 2 4.30 41.90 -24.08
C ARG A 2 4.02 41.14 -25.39
N VAL A 3 2.83 40.49 -25.48
CA VAL A 3 1.63 40.75 -26.30
C VAL A 3 0.64 39.65 -25.96
N ALA A 4 -0.43 39.81 -25.24
CA ALA A 4 -1.72 40.49 -25.46
C ALA A 4 -2.64 39.82 -26.51
N ALA A 5 -3.72 39.20 -25.99
CA ALA A 5 -5.13 39.33 -26.25
C ALA A 5 -5.67 39.17 -27.68
N ARG A 6 -6.75 38.37 -27.80
CA ARG A 6 -8.07 38.83 -28.23
C ARG A 6 -9.15 37.73 -28.17
N ALA A 7 -10.19 38.12 -27.47
CA ALA A 7 -11.51 37.48 -27.46
C ALA A 7 -12.29 37.69 -28.79
N ARG A 8 -13.24 36.82 -29.09
CA ARG A 8 -14.51 37.21 -29.72
C ARG A 8 -15.64 36.20 -29.44
N ARG A 9 -16.73 36.78 -29.01
CA ARG A 9 -18.09 36.29 -28.82
C ARG A 9 -18.78 35.97 -30.16
N ALA A 10 -19.79 35.08 -30.12
CA ALA A 10 -21.08 35.17 -30.79
C ALA A 10 -22.03 34.16 -30.17
N LEU A 11 -22.96 34.61 -29.62
CA LEU A 11 -24.41 34.71 -29.45
C LEU A 11 -25.20 34.39 -30.73
N PHE A 12 -26.32 33.61 -30.55
CA PHE A 12 -27.66 33.70 -31.14
C PHE A 12 -28.33 32.33 -30.83
N GLY A 13 -29.46 32.18 -30.20
CA GLY A 13 -30.64 33.04 -30.09
C GLY A 13 -31.86 32.38 -30.73
N ALA A 14 -32.97 32.43 -30.02
CA ALA A 14 -34.35 32.19 -30.42
C ALA A 14 -34.88 30.73 -30.26
N ALA A 15 -35.83 30.42 -29.42
CA ALA A 15 -37.13 30.96 -28.98
C ALA A 15 -38.35 30.47 -29.81
N LEU A 16 -39.36 30.00 -29.02
CA LEU A 16 -40.81 30.00 -29.27
C LEU A 16 -41.39 28.84 -30.10
N LEU A 17 -42.52 28.20 -29.79
CA LEU A 17 -43.87 28.55 -29.33
C LEU A 17 -44.62 27.24 -28.94
N TRP A 18 -45.30 27.11 -27.88
CA TRP A 18 -46.67 27.48 -27.44
C TRP A 18 -47.81 26.83 -28.21
N SER A 19 -48.61 26.00 -27.52
CA SER A 19 -50.09 25.86 -27.56
C SER A 19 -50.42 24.63 -26.69
N GLY A 20 -51.13 24.63 -25.64
CA GLY A 20 -52.33 25.35 -25.24
C GLY A 20 -53.55 24.51 -25.55
N LEU A 21 -54.18 23.87 -24.52
CA LEU A 21 -55.62 23.71 -24.36
C LEU A 21 -55.95 23.01 -23.02
N ALA A 22 -56.72 23.70 -22.22
CA ALA A 22 -57.42 23.25 -21.05
C ALA A 22 -58.92 23.02 -21.41
N PRO A 23 -59.82 22.84 -20.45
CA PRO A 23 -60.20 21.64 -19.73
C PRO A 23 -61.65 21.24 -20.01
N VAL A 24 -62.07 20.02 -19.70
CA VAL A 24 -63.50 19.65 -19.69
C VAL A 24 -63.85 18.92 -18.41
N GLY A 25 -64.67 19.43 -17.68
CA GLY A 25 -65.90 19.24 -17.01
C GLY A 25 -66.07 18.05 -16.07
N CYS A 26 -66.35 18.41 -14.80
CA CYS A 26 -66.92 17.56 -13.77
C CYS A 26 -68.29 17.00 -14.12
N GLY A 27 -68.51 15.70 -13.80
CA GLY A 27 -69.81 15.10 -13.57
C GLY A 27 -69.70 14.06 -12.45
N PRO A 28 -70.65 14.00 -11.50
CA PRO A 28 -70.56 13.13 -10.36
C PRO A 28 -70.95 11.69 -10.71
N ALA A 29 -70.04 10.74 -10.41
CA ALA A 29 -70.34 9.31 -10.50
C ALA A 29 -70.92 8.81 -9.20
N ARG A 30 -71.95 8.04 -9.34
CA ARG A 30 -72.75 7.38 -8.29
C ARG A 30 -71.92 6.42 -7.48
N THR A 31 -72.16 6.42 -6.16
CA THR A 31 -71.72 5.39 -5.22
C THR A 31 -72.45 4.08 -5.53
N GLU A 32 -71.69 3.09 -6.04
CA GLU A 32 -72.13 1.69 -5.99
C GLU A 32 -71.59 1.09 -4.68
N ASP A 33 -72.51 0.45 -3.97
CA ASP A 33 -72.26 -0.30 -2.74
C ASP A 33 -71.21 -1.40 -2.96
N ALA A 34 -70.04 -1.25 -2.36
CA ALA A 34 -69.02 -2.31 -2.33
C ALA A 34 -69.50 -3.41 -1.40
N ALA A 35 -69.71 -4.59 -1.94
CA ALA A 35 -69.90 -5.81 -1.15
C ALA A 35 -68.71 -6.01 -0.17
N PRO A 36 -68.94 -6.55 1.04
CA PRO A 36 -67.86 -6.74 2.02
C PRO A 36 -66.80 -7.66 1.44
N ALA A 37 -65.56 -7.14 1.37
CA ALA A 37 -64.38 -7.90 0.93
C ALA A 37 -64.31 -9.19 1.78
N ALA A 38 -64.35 -10.33 1.10
CA ALA A 38 -64.10 -11.62 1.74
C ALA A 38 -62.74 -11.55 2.45
N ARG A 39 -62.75 -11.75 3.76
CA ARG A 39 -61.52 -11.93 4.54
C ARG A 39 -60.77 -13.09 3.93
N VAL A 40 -59.69 -12.80 3.22
CA VAL A 40 -58.68 -13.80 2.82
C VAL A 40 -58.24 -14.44 4.15
N PRO A 41 -58.36 -15.75 4.30
CA PRO A 41 -57.84 -16.42 5.50
C PRO A 41 -56.35 -16.13 5.57
N PRO A 42 -55.77 -15.92 6.77
CA PRO A 42 -54.35 -15.69 6.90
C PRO A 42 -53.63 -16.85 6.18
N SER A 43 -52.82 -16.52 5.17
CA SER A 43 -52.03 -17.53 4.50
C SER A 43 -51.27 -18.29 5.59
N VAL A 44 -51.36 -19.61 5.60
CA VAL A 44 -50.55 -20.45 6.47
C VAL A 44 -49.13 -20.03 6.21
N ALA A 45 -48.48 -19.40 7.18
CA ALA A 45 -47.13 -18.90 7.01
C ALA A 45 -46.26 -20.09 6.60
N GLU A 46 -45.80 -20.06 5.37
CA GLU A 46 -45.06 -21.18 4.78
C GLU A 46 -43.87 -21.53 5.68
N THR A 47 -43.70 -22.80 6.03
CA THR A 47 -42.59 -23.28 6.89
C THR A 47 -41.25 -22.87 6.32
N VAL A 48 -40.41 -22.23 7.13
CA VAL A 48 -39.04 -21.86 6.73
C VAL A 48 -38.19 -23.13 6.68
N THR A 49 -37.53 -23.38 5.55
CA THR A 49 -36.71 -24.57 5.36
C THR A 49 -35.27 -24.23 5.06
N PHE A 50 -34.34 -25.17 5.37
CA PHE A 50 -32.94 -25.00 5.08
C PHE A 50 -32.71 -24.82 3.58
N ASN A 51 -33.19 -25.77 2.77
CA ASN A 51 -32.89 -25.80 1.34
C ASN A 51 -33.33 -24.54 0.59
N ARG A 52 -34.53 -24.00 0.88
CA ARG A 52 -35.08 -22.84 0.20
C ARG A 52 -34.59 -21.52 0.78
N ASP A 53 -34.56 -21.39 2.13
CA ASP A 53 -34.46 -20.08 2.78
C ASP A 53 -33.11 -19.85 3.46
N ILE A 54 -32.54 -20.88 4.09
CA ILE A 54 -31.36 -20.73 4.96
C ILE A 54 -30.06 -21.03 4.23
N ALA A 55 -30.02 -22.05 3.36
CA ALA A 55 -28.81 -22.41 2.63
C ALA A 55 -28.24 -21.25 1.79
N PRO A 56 -29.05 -20.44 1.06
CA PRO A 56 -28.54 -19.29 0.33
C PRO A 56 -27.86 -18.27 1.25
N ILE A 57 -28.41 -18.05 2.46
CA ILE A 57 -27.86 -17.12 3.45
C ILE A 57 -26.53 -17.67 3.99
N VAL A 58 -26.52 -18.92 4.43
CA VAL A 58 -25.35 -19.58 5.03
C VAL A 58 -24.21 -19.72 4.01
N PHE A 59 -24.53 -20.17 2.80
CA PHE A 59 -23.52 -20.39 1.76
C PHE A 59 -22.85 -19.10 1.33
N ARG A 60 -23.58 -17.99 1.25
CA ARG A 60 -23.02 -16.69 0.89
C ARG A 60 -22.22 -16.05 2.03
N ASN A 61 -22.71 -16.12 3.28
CA ASN A 61 -22.19 -15.28 4.36
C ASN A 61 -21.34 -16.05 5.39
N CYS A 62 -21.49 -17.38 5.50
CA CYS A 62 -20.82 -18.19 6.52
C CYS A 62 -19.81 -19.18 5.93
N ALA A 63 -20.17 -19.88 4.86
CA ALA A 63 -19.35 -20.92 4.25
C ALA A 63 -17.95 -20.45 3.75
N PRO A 64 -17.74 -19.20 3.33
CA PRO A 64 -16.39 -18.74 2.97
C PRO A 64 -15.33 -18.92 4.07
N CYS A 65 -15.73 -18.79 5.34
CA CYS A 65 -14.85 -19.03 6.49
C CYS A 65 -15.08 -20.40 7.14
N HIS A 66 -16.34 -20.88 7.15
CA HIS A 66 -16.73 -22.12 7.79
C HIS A 66 -16.70 -23.32 6.81
N ARG A 67 -15.51 -23.70 6.40
CA ARG A 67 -15.21 -24.84 5.52
C ARG A 67 -13.85 -25.47 5.84
N PRO A 68 -13.56 -26.70 5.41
CA PRO A 68 -12.26 -27.32 5.65
C PRO A 68 -11.09 -26.45 5.13
N GLY A 69 -10.04 -26.30 5.95
CA GLY A 69 -8.85 -25.51 5.61
C GLY A 69 -8.99 -23.99 5.78
N GLU A 70 -10.12 -23.51 6.30
CA GLU A 70 -10.32 -22.12 6.66
C GLU A 70 -10.35 -21.90 8.18
N ALA A 71 -10.41 -20.64 8.62
CA ALA A 71 -10.32 -20.28 10.04
C ALA A 71 -11.54 -20.71 10.88
N GLY A 72 -12.70 -20.91 10.27
CA GLY A 72 -13.88 -21.35 10.99
C GLY A 72 -13.69 -22.72 11.62
N PRO A 73 -14.00 -22.91 12.92
CA PRO A 73 -13.70 -24.14 13.66
C PRO A 73 -14.53 -25.36 13.23
N PHE A 74 -15.46 -25.19 12.30
CA PHE A 74 -16.35 -26.24 11.79
C PHE A 74 -16.87 -25.86 10.39
N SER A 75 -17.30 -26.87 9.64
CA SER A 75 -17.92 -26.70 8.33
C SER A 75 -19.39 -26.27 8.42
N LEU A 76 -19.85 -25.50 7.42
CA LEU A 76 -21.26 -25.12 7.19
C LEU A 76 -21.62 -25.27 5.70
N LEU A 77 -21.18 -26.37 5.08
CA LEU A 77 -21.37 -26.65 3.64
C LEU A 77 -22.61 -27.47 3.31
N GLY A 78 -23.32 -27.98 4.31
CA GLY A 78 -24.50 -28.80 4.10
C GLY A 78 -25.48 -28.75 5.27
N TYR A 79 -26.68 -29.31 5.03
CA TYR A 79 -27.76 -29.33 6.02
C TYR A 79 -27.32 -29.93 7.36
N ALA A 80 -26.68 -31.09 7.35
CA ALA A 80 -26.29 -31.79 8.58
C ALA A 80 -25.39 -30.95 9.49
N ASP A 81 -24.43 -30.21 8.89
CA ASP A 81 -23.52 -29.33 9.62
C ASP A 81 -24.24 -28.12 10.23
N VAL A 82 -25.14 -27.52 9.44
CA VAL A 82 -25.88 -26.30 9.83
C VAL A 82 -26.98 -26.65 10.84
N HIS A 83 -27.72 -27.74 10.64
CA HIS A 83 -28.76 -28.24 11.56
C HIS A 83 -28.19 -28.52 12.95
N LYS A 84 -27.06 -29.22 13.05
CA LYS A 84 -26.38 -29.51 14.31
C LYS A 84 -26.07 -28.24 15.13
N ARG A 85 -26.00 -27.07 14.47
CA ARG A 85 -25.63 -25.78 15.07
C ARG A 85 -26.73 -24.71 14.97
N ALA A 86 -27.95 -25.11 14.61
CA ALA A 86 -29.05 -24.17 14.35
C ALA A 86 -29.26 -23.16 15.48
N SER A 87 -29.32 -23.62 16.74
CA SER A 87 -29.50 -22.75 17.92
C SER A 87 -28.28 -21.84 18.13
N GLN A 88 -27.05 -22.31 17.88
CA GLN A 88 -25.84 -21.50 17.97
C GLN A 88 -25.84 -20.41 16.89
N ILE A 89 -26.13 -20.77 15.65
CA ILE A 89 -26.22 -19.83 14.51
C ILE A 89 -27.29 -18.79 14.78
N ALA A 90 -28.48 -19.19 15.22
CA ALA A 90 -29.54 -18.27 15.60
C ALA A 90 -29.08 -17.28 16.68
N ARG A 91 -28.42 -17.74 17.73
CA ARG A 91 -27.91 -16.88 18.81
C ARG A 91 -26.89 -15.86 18.29
N VAL A 92 -25.82 -16.31 17.57
CA VAL A 92 -24.73 -15.43 17.15
C VAL A 92 -25.14 -14.45 16.04
N THR A 93 -26.11 -14.81 15.20
CA THR A 93 -26.66 -13.89 14.18
C THR A 93 -27.61 -12.85 14.81
N ARG A 94 -28.41 -13.24 15.83
CA ARG A 94 -29.28 -12.31 16.56
C ARG A 94 -28.51 -11.19 17.24
N ILE A 95 -27.37 -11.51 17.87
CA ILE A 95 -26.51 -10.51 18.52
C ILE A 95 -25.52 -9.88 17.52
N ARG A 96 -25.62 -10.19 16.23
CA ARG A 96 -24.76 -9.71 15.14
C ARG A 96 -23.25 -9.98 15.31
N PHE A 97 -22.90 -10.98 16.13
CA PHE A 97 -21.53 -11.44 16.28
C PHE A 97 -21.00 -12.14 15.02
N MET A 98 -21.89 -12.85 14.30
CA MET A 98 -21.60 -13.51 13.02
C MET A 98 -22.66 -13.17 11.95
N PRO A 99 -22.24 -12.98 10.69
CA PRO A 99 -20.87 -12.85 10.23
C PRO A 99 -20.23 -11.55 10.74
N PRO A 100 -18.87 -11.52 10.90
CA PRO A 100 -18.18 -10.36 11.44
C PRO A 100 -18.17 -9.21 10.44
N TRP A 101 -19.00 -8.22 10.68
CA TRP A 101 -19.07 -6.98 9.92
C TRP A 101 -19.41 -5.81 10.85
N PRO A 102 -18.37 -5.23 11.50
CA PRO A 102 -18.57 -4.18 12.49
C PRO A 102 -19.14 -2.86 11.97
N PRO A 103 -18.88 -2.41 10.70
CA PRO A 103 -19.36 -1.09 10.26
C PRO A 103 -20.88 -0.96 10.28
N GLU A 104 -21.37 0.20 10.74
CA GLU A 104 -22.78 0.54 10.77
C GLU A 104 -23.32 0.84 9.35
N PRO A 105 -24.56 0.40 9.04
CA PRO A 105 -25.19 0.69 7.75
C PRO A 105 -25.40 2.19 7.55
N GLY A 106 -25.12 2.69 6.33
CA GLY A 106 -25.33 4.10 5.98
C GLY A 106 -24.18 5.04 6.41
N TYR A 107 -23.14 4.51 7.02
CA TYR A 107 -21.98 5.26 7.44
C TYR A 107 -20.72 4.88 6.63
N GLY A 108 -20.75 5.15 5.35
CA GLY A 108 -19.78 4.79 4.34
C GLY A 108 -20.38 3.85 3.29
N ASP A 109 -19.98 4.03 2.04
CA ASP A 109 -20.33 3.15 0.91
C ASP A 109 -19.29 2.04 0.79
N LEU A 110 -19.34 1.05 1.71
CA LEU A 110 -18.32 0.02 1.84
C LEU A 110 -18.60 -1.20 0.96
N ALA A 111 -17.60 -1.63 0.22
CA ALA A 111 -17.67 -2.84 -0.60
C ALA A 111 -17.67 -4.12 0.23
N GLY A 112 -18.26 -5.18 -0.32
CA GLY A 112 -18.17 -6.53 0.25
C GLY A 112 -18.87 -6.71 1.61
N ALA A 113 -19.87 -5.88 1.92
CA ALA A 113 -20.61 -5.97 3.16
C ALA A 113 -21.20 -7.37 3.39
N ARG A 114 -20.87 -7.97 4.53
CA ARG A 114 -21.34 -9.31 4.93
C ARG A 114 -22.44 -9.26 6.00
N ARG A 115 -22.98 -8.08 6.30
CA ARG A 115 -24.01 -7.90 7.31
C ARG A 115 -25.31 -8.57 6.86
N LEU A 116 -25.87 -9.40 7.71
CA LEU A 116 -27.20 -9.95 7.49
C LEU A 116 -28.28 -8.87 7.68
N THR A 117 -29.32 -8.89 6.85
CA THR A 117 -30.49 -8.04 7.04
C THR A 117 -31.33 -8.52 8.22
N ASP A 118 -32.20 -7.66 8.73
CA ASP A 118 -33.11 -8.04 9.83
C ASP A 118 -34.04 -9.18 9.42
N GLU A 119 -34.46 -9.21 8.15
CA GLU A 119 -35.29 -10.27 7.58
C GLU A 119 -34.51 -11.60 7.53
N GLN A 120 -33.25 -11.58 7.13
CA GLN A 120 -32.40 -12.79 7.12
C GLN A 120 -32.18 -13.33 8.54
N ILE A 121 -31.95 -12.44 9.50
CA ILE A 121 -31.85 -12.82 10.92
C ILE A 121 -33.16 -13.41 11.40
N ALA A 122 -34.30 -12.78 11.10
CA ALA A 122 -35.63 -13.28 11.48
C ALA A 122 -35.92 -14.66 10.86
N LEU A 123 -35.56 -14.89 9.60
CA LEU A 123 -35.67 -16.22 8.96
C LEU A 123 -34.84 -17.29 9.69
N ILE A 124 -33.58 -16.97 10.05
CA ILE A 124 -32.72 -17.90 10.80
C ILE A 124 -33.30 -18.20 12.18
N GLN A 125 -33.82 -17.17 12.89
CA GLN A 125 -34.46 -17.35 14.21
C GLN A 125 -35.68 -18.25 14.11
N ARG A 126 -36.54 -17.99 13.14
CA ARG A 126 -37.78 -18.74 12.91
C ARG A 126 -37.45 -20.20 12.53
N TRP A 127 -36.53 -20.42 11.59
CA TRP A 127 -36.09 -21.75 11.18
C TRP A 127 -35.58 -22.57 12.37
N ALA A 128 -34.73 -22.00 13.20
CA ALA A 128 -34.18 -22.67 14.38
C ALA A 128 -35.28 -23.00 15.41
N ALA A 129 -36.25 -22.10 15.60
CA ALA A 129 -37.39 -22.29 16.53
C ALA A 129 -38.37 -23.35 16.03
N GLU A 130 -38.54 -23.51 14.72
CA GLU A 130 -39.42 -24.50 14.08
C GLU A 130 -38.79 -25.91 13.96
N GLY A 131 -37.64 -26.15 14.64
CA GLY A 131 -36.95 -27.44 14.63
C GLY A 131 -35.96 -27.63 13.45
N ALA A 132 -35.64 -26.54 12.79
CA ALA A 132 -34.64 -26.49 11.73
C ALA A 132 -34.86 -27.50 10.55
N PRO A 133 -36.06 -27.52 9.93
CA PRO A 133 -36.41 -28.49 8.90
C PRO A 133 -35.55 -28.31 7.63
N GLU A 134 -35.22 -29.44 6.95
CA GLU A 134 -34.40 -29.45 5.73
C GLU A 134 -35.15 -28.87 4.52
N GLY A 135 -36.39 -29.27 4.34
CA GLY A 135 -37.19 -28.93 3.17
C GLY A 135 -36.97 -29.85 1.96
N PRO A 136 -37.76 -29.65 0.89
CA PRO A 136 -37.70 -30.50 -0.29
C PRO A 136 -36.32 -30.46 -0.96
N PRO A 137 -35.73 -31.62 -1.39
CA PRO A 137 -34.43 -31.64 -2.10
C PRO A 137 -34.41 -30.80 -3.38
N ALA A 138 -35.57 -30.70 -4.08
CA ALA A 138 -35.70 -29.94 -5.32
C ALA A 138 -35.47 -28.41 -5.13
N THR A 139 -35.55 -27.89 -3.89
CA THR A 139 -35.30 -26.49 -3.58
C THR A 139 -33.89 -26.23 -3.04
N ALA A 140 -33.05 -27.26 -2.92
CA ALA A 140 -31.69 -27.14 -2.43
C ALA A 140 -30.82 -26.37 -3.44
N PRO A 141 -30.15 -25.30 -3.05
CA PRO A 141 -29.15 -24.67 -3.92
C PRO A 141 -27.94 -25.59 -4.07
N ALA A 142 -27.23 -25.45 -5.19
CA ALA A 142 -25.94 -26.12 -5.33
C ALA A 142 -24.99 -25.68 -4.20
N PRO A 143 -24.26 -26.60 -3.57
CA PRO A 143 -23.22 -26.25 -2.61
C PRO A 143 -22.24 -25.25 -3.22
N PRO A 144 -21.74 -24.28 -2.45
CA PRO A 144 -20.77 -23.32 -2.99
C PRO A 144 -19.50 -24.03 -3.42
N ALA A 145 -19.07 -23.78 -4.66
CA ALA A 145 -17.79 -24.25 -5.15
C ALA A 145 -16.70 -23.26 -4.70
N PHE A 146 -15.64 -23.79 -4.12
CA PHE A 146 -14.45 -23.01 -3.76
C PHE A 146 -13.27 -23.51 -4.58
N THR A 147 -12.49 -22.57 -5.09
CA THR A 147 -11.26 -22.90 -5.83
C THR A 147 -10.29 -23.62 -4.90
N ALA A 148 -9.94 -24.86 -5.27
CA ALA A 148 -8.84 -25.54 -4.62
C ALA A 148 -7.52 -24.89 -5.09
N GLY A 149 -6.68 -24.47 -4.15
CA GLY A 149 -5.44 -23.80 -4.50
C GLY A 149 -5.56 -22.28 -4.52
N TRP A 150 -4.87 -21.61 -5.46
CA TRP A 150 -4.84 -20.16 -5.59
C TRP A 150 -6.19 -19.63 -6.11
N GLN A 151 -6.73 -18.59 -5.46
CA GLN A 151 -8.07 -18.07 -5.78
C GLN A 151 -8.13 -17.44 -7.18
N LEU A 152 -7.02 -16.82 -7.61
CA LEU A 152 -6.90 -16.16 -8.91
C LEU A 152 -6.26 -17.06 -10.00
N GLY A 153 -6.14 -18.38 -9.73
CA GLY A 153 -5.37 -19.29 -10.57
C GLY A 153 -3.88 -19.31 -10.21
N PRO A 154 -3.02 -20.01 -10.97
CA PRO A 154 -1.58 -20.07 -10.68
C PRO A 154 -0.97 -18.66 -10.69
N PRO A 155 -0.23 -18.24 -9.65
CA PRO A 155 0.49 -16.96 -9.66
C PRO A 155 1.71 -17.03 -10.59
N ASP A 156 2.15 -15.86 -11.07
CA ASP A 156 3.35 -15.72 -11.89
C ASP A 156 4.62 -15.94 -11.08
N LEU A 157 4.60 -15.58 -9.79
CA LEU A 157 5.69 -15.79 -8.84
C LEU A 157 5.15 -16.27 -7.50
N VAL A 158 5.78 -17.32 -6.97
CA VAL A 158 5.49 -17.84 -5.63
C VAL A 158 6.70 -17.61 -4.75
N LEU A 159 6.49 -16.92 -3.64
CA LEU A 159 7.49 -16.62 -2.62
C LEU A 159 7.14 -17.35 -1.34
N GLU A 160 8.06 -18.13 -0.81
CA GLU A 160 7.89 -18.89 0.43
C GLU A 160 8.93 -18.43 1.46
N VAL A 161 8.54 -18.32 2.73
CA VAL A 161 9.50 -18.03 3.78
C VAL A 161 10.57 -19.14 3.84
N PRO A 162 11.86 -18.77 3.99
CA PRO A 162 12.96 -19.75 3.92
C PRO A 162 12.81 -20.88 4.93
N GLU A 163 12.46 -20.55 6.17
CA GLU A 163 12.36 -21.49 7.28
C GLU A 163 10.98 -21.44 7.93
N PRO A 164 10.40 -22.61 8.32
CA PRO A 164 9.15 -22.64 9.05
C PRO A 164 9.32 -22.06 10.46
N TYR A 165 8.26 -21.42 10.96
CA TYR A 165 8.22 -20.88 12.32
C TYR A 165 7.27 -21.67 13.20
N THR A 166 7.70 -22.00 14.41
CA THR A 166 6.85 -22.65 15.41
C THR A 166 6.22 -21.61 16.32
N VAL A 167 4.90 -21.41 16.19
CA VAL A 167 4.11 -20.58 17.10
C VAL A 167 4.09 -21.26 18.47
N PRO A 168 4.44 -20.58 19.56
CA PRO A 168 4.45 -21.19 20.90
C PRO A 168 3.06 -21.63 21.33
N ALA A 169 2.99 -22.60 22.25
CA ALA A 169 1.72 -23.07 22.80
C ALA A 169 1.00 -22.04 23.67
N GLU A 170 1.78 -21.25 24.39
CA GLU A 170 1.31 -20.32 25.41
C GLU A 170 1.83 -18.91 25.13
N GLY A 171 1.16 -17.93 25.71
CA GLY A 171 1.46 -16.52 25.56
C GLY A 171 0.23 -15.76 25.07
N THR A 172 0.41 -14.46 24.90
CA THR A 172 -0.58 -13.59 24.28
C THR A 172 -0.28 -13.48 22.78
N ASP A 173 -0.26 -12.30 22.25
CA ASP A 173 0.02 -12.06 20.84
C ASP A 173 1.52 -12.22 20.55
N VAL A 174 1.81 -12.84 19.41
CA VAL A 174 3.19 -12.97 18.87
C VAL A 174 3.23 -12.24 17.54
N PHE A 175 4.13 -11.23 17.44
CA PHE A 175 4.42 -10.56 16.17
C PHE A 175 5.73 -11.06 15.61
N ARG A 176 5.68 -11.55 14.36
CA ARG A 176 6.85 -12.09 13.66
C ARG A 176 6.91 -11.56 12.23
N ASN A 177 8.09 -11.15 11.83
CA ASN A 177 8.35 -10.57 10.53
C ASN A 177 9.23 -11.50 9.71
N PHE A 178 8.78 -11.94 8.56
CA PHE A 178 9.53 -12.80 7.66
C PHE A 178 9.95 -12.01 6.43
N VAL A 179 11.23 -12.04 6.11
CA VAL A 179 11.78 -11.34 4.95
C VAL A 179 11.91 -12.33 3.80
N VAL A 180 11.30 -12.00 2.67
CA VAL A 180 11.35 -12.84 1.46
C VAL A 180 11.80 -11.99 0.28
N HIS A 181 12.93 -12.35 -0.29
CA HIS A 181 13.46 -11.67 -1.47
C HIS A 181 12.67 -12.01 -2.73
N ALA A 182 12.39 -11.01 -3.56
CA ALA A 182 11.74 -11.18 -4.86
C ALA A 182 12.80 -11.43 -5.95
N PRO A 183 12.96 -12.67 -6.46
CA PRO A 183 13.99 -13.01 -7.45
C PRO A 183 13.55 -12.59 -8.86
N VAL A 184 13.36 -11.30 -9.08
CA VAL A 184 12.98 -10.72 -10.36
C VAL A 184 14.15 -9.94 -10.96
N HIS A 185 14.13 -9.73 -12.27
CA HIS A 185 15.09 -8.90 -12.98
C HIS A 185 14.37 -7.69 -13.56
N GLY A 186 14.86 -6.49 -13.25
CA GLY A 186 14.23 -5.23 -13.60
C GLY A 186 12.85 -5.05 -12.97
N ALA A 187 12.20 -3.95 -13.27
CA ALA A 187 10.90 -3.62 -12.73
C ALA A 187 9.80 -4.59 -13.18
N ARG A 188 9.01 -5.10 -12.23
CA ARG A 188 7.80 -5.88 -12.45
C ARG A 188 6.62 -5.21 -11.77
N TYR A 189 5.45 -5.26 -12.41
CA TYR A 189 4.25 -4.62 -11.92
C TYR A 189 3.29 -5.67 -11.38
N VAL A 190 2.97 -5.59 -10.09
CA VAL A 190 2.11 -6.55 -9.38
C VAL A 190 0.69 -6.00 -9.36
N ARG A 191 -0.24 -6.70 -10.03
CA ARG A 191 -1.67 -6.36 -10.07
C ARG A 191 -2.51 -7.05 -9.01
N ALA A 192 -2.00 -8.14 -8.42
CA ALA A 192 -2.69 -8.86 -7.36
C ALA A 192 -1.72 -9.67 -6.52
N MET A 193 -2.13 -9.91 -5.27
CA MET A 193 -1.40 -10.71 -4.30
C MET A 193 -2.35 -11.65 -3.56
N GLU A 194 -1.91 -12.88 -3.34
CA GLU A 194 -2.60 -13.83 -2.45
C GLU A 194 -1.63 -14.35 -1.39
N LEU A 195 -1.95 -14.13 -0.12
CA LEU A 195 -1.20 -14.68 1.01
C LEU A 195 -1.82 -16.00 1.49
N ARG A 196 -0.98 -17.01 1.66
CA ARG A 196 -1.29 -18.27 2.33
C ARG A 196 -0.42 -18.38 3.59
N PRO A 197 -0.98 -18.13 4.75
CA PRO A 197 -0.19 -17.95 5.98
C PRO A 197 0.31 -19.29 6.57
N GLY A 198 -0.03 -20.41 5.99
CA GLY A 198 0.13 -21.74 6.58
C GLY A 198 -1.11 -22.13 7.36
N ASP A 199 -1.11 -22.02 8.67
CA ASP A 199 -2.28 -22.33 9.51
C ASP A 199 -3.11 -21.06 9.80
N LYS A 200 -4.29 -20.96 9.17
CA LYS A 200 -5.22 -19.84 9.31
C LYS A 200 -5.88 -19.74 10.69
N ARG A 201 -5.68 -20.72 11.58
CA ARG A 201 -6.23 -20.71 12.94
C ARG A 201 -5.36 -19.93 13.91
N VAL A 202 -4.05 -19.87 13.64
CA VAL A 202 -3.08 -19.18 14.49
C VAL A 202 -2.57 -17.87 13.89
N VAL A 203 -2.82 -17.61 12.60
CA VAL A 203 -2.51 -16.33 11.97
C VAL A 203 -3.75 -15.44 12.01
N HIS A 204 -3.71 -14.44 12.89
CA HIS A 204 -4.82 -13.51 13.09
C HIS A 204 -4.95 -12.51 11.93
N HIS A 205 -3.84 -11.88 11.55
CA HIS A 205 -3.72 -11.08 10.32
C HIS A 205 -2.25 -10.96 9.89
N ALA A 206 -2.07 -10.44 8.70
CA ALA A 206 -0.77 -10.13 8.14
C ALA A 206 -0.80 -8.81 7.37
N ASN A 207 0.25 -8.02 7.52
CA ASN A 207 0.59 -6.92 6.63
C ASN A 207 1.78 -7.35 5.76
N VAL A 208 1.82 -6.90 4.52
CA VAL A 208 2.98 -7.06 3.64
C VAL A 208 3.56 -5.68 3.36
N LEU A 209 4.84 -5.52 3.63
CA LEU A 209 5.58 -4.29 3.43
C LEU A 209 6.66 -4.52 2.36
N LEU A 210 7.01 -3.48 1.63
CA LEU A 210 8.07 -3.53 0.62
C LEU A 210 9.32 -2.83 1.17
N ASP A 211 10.41 -3.58 1.30
CA ASP A 211 11.72 -3.05 1.68
C ASP A 211 12.66 -3.08 0.47
N ARG A 212 13.09 -1.91 0.01
CA ARG A 212 14.05 -1.74 -1.10
C ARG A 212 15.45 -1.38 -0.63
N THR A 213 15.63 -1.25 0.69
CA THR A 213 16.90 -0.86 1.31
C THR A 213 17.66 -2.05 1.90
N GLY A 214 17.00 -3.20 2.02
CA GLY A 214 17.51 -4.38 2.72
C GLY A 214 17.62 -4.19 4.24
N SER A 215 16.98 -3.16 4.81
CA SER A 215 16.99 -2.88 6.25
C SER A 215 16.35 -4.01 7.06
N ALA A 216 15.25 -4.57 6.55
CA ALA A 216 14.60 -5.71 7.17
C ALA A 216 15.49 -6.96 7.15
N ARG A 217 16.20 -7.22 6.05
CA ARG A 217 17.15 -8.34 5.93
C ARG A 217 18.32 -8.21 6.90
N ARG A 218 18.86 -6.99 7.08
CA ARG A 218 19.89 -6.72 8.09
C ARG A 218 19.39 -6.92 9.51
N ARG A 219 18.12 -6.61 9.78
CA ARG A 219 17.49 -6.84 11.08
C ARG A 219 17.24 -8.33 11.32
N ASP A 220 16.75 -9.04 10.30
CA ASP A 220 16.53 -10.49 10.32
C ASP A 220 17.82 -11.27 10.62
N ALA A 221 18.94 -10.90 10.01
CA ALA A 221 20.23 -11.52 10.23
C ALA A 221 20.77 -11.38 11.68
N ARG A 222 20.18 -10.50 12.50
CA ARG A 222 20.53 -10.32 13.92
C ARG A 222 19.64 -11.10 14.88
N ASP A 223 18.48 -11.58 14.42
CA ASP A 223 17.57 -12.43 15.21
C ASP A 223 18.00 -13.89 15.05
N PRO A 224 18.11 -14.68 16.14
CA PRO A 224 18.56 -16.05 16.07
C PRO A 224 17.54 -17.05 15.53
N GLY A 225 16.28 -16.63 15.35
CA GLY A 225 15.19 -17.49 14.87
C GLY A 225 14.71 -17.12 13.46
N PRO A 226 13.81 -17.90 12.88
CA PRO A 226 13.21 -17.59 11.58
C PRO A 226 12.46 -16.26 11.62
N GLY A 227 12.86 -15.29 10.81
CA GLY A 227 12.35 -13.93 10.84
C GLY A 227 12.79 -13.17 12.10
N PHE A 228 12.26 -11.96 12.34
CA PHE A 228 12.55 -11.16 13.51
C PHE A 228 11.28 -10.74 14.27
N ALA A 229 11.41 -10.52 15.58
CA ALA A 229 10.31 -10.15 16.45
C ALA A 229 9.96 -8.65 16.36
N GLY A 230 8.70 -8.32 16.64
CA GLY A 230 8.20 -6.95 16.82
C GLY A 230 6.99 -6.65 15.95
N MET A 231 6.10 -5.79 16.46
CA MET A 231 4.93 -5.32 15.73
C MET A 231 5.32 -4.25 14.71
N ASP A 232 6.20 -3.33 15.11
CA ASP A 232 6.66 -2.25 14.24
C ASP A 232 7.82 -2.73 13.37
N VAL A 233 7.59 -2.63 12.08
CA VAL A 233 8.63 -2.78 11.07
C VAL A 233 9.03 -1.38 10.62
N GLU A 234 10.00 -0.80 11.30
CA GLU A 234 10.63 0.42 10.78
C GLU A 234 11.54 0.01 9.63
N LEU A 235 11.12 0.34 8.42
CA LEU A 235 11.94 0.22 7.23
C LEU A 235 12.72 1.53 7.03
N GLU A 236 14.02 1.41 6.79
CA GLU A 236 14.78 2.54 6.30
C GLU A 236 14.38 2.75 4.84
N SER A 237 13.96 3.95 4.49
CA SER A 237 13.62 4.31 3.11
C SER A 237 14.67 5.28 2.58
N ASP A 238 15.23 4.99 1.42
CA ASP A 238 16.16 5.87 0.70
C ASP A 238 15.43 6.91 -0.14
N ALA A 239 14.16 6.65 -0.43
CA ALA A 239 13.25 7.61 -1.04
C ALA A 239 11.85 7.38 -0.50
N PHE A 240 11.12 8.47 -0.30
CA PHE A 240 9.69 8.38 -0.08
C PHE A 240 9.03 7.87 -1.35
N GLU A 241 8.39 6.71 -1.25
CA GLU A 241 7.49 6.23 -2.28
C GLU A 241 6.05 6.56 -1.89
N PRO A 242 5.41 7.51 -2.58
CA PRO A 242 4.07 7.95 -2.24
C PRO A 242 2.97 6.94 -2.62
N ASP A 243 3.30 5.88 -3.34
CA ASP A 243 2.37 4.83 -3.70
C ASP A 243 2.27 3.82 -2.55
N SER A 244 1.15 3.88 -1.85
CA SER A 244 0.90 3.04 -0.69
C SER A 244 -0.36 2.21 -0.88
N HIS A 245 -0.19 0.91 -0.83
CA HIS A 245 -1.24 -0.09 -0.98
C HIS A 245 -1.56 -0.74 0.36
N PHE A 246 -2.82 -1.10 0.58
CA PHE A 246 -3.22 -1.94 1.69
C PHE A 246 -2.95 -3.40 1.37
N LEU A 247 -1.72 -3.84 1.51
CA LEU A 247 -1.33 -5.24 1.35
C LEU A 247 -1.63 -6.01 2.67
N PHE A 248 -2.90 -6.12 2.98
CA PHE A 248 -3.41 -6.67 4.23
C PHE A 248 -4.15 -7.98 3.99
N TRP A 249 -3.92 -8.97 4.86
CA TRP A 249 -4.61 -10.24 4.87
C TRP A 249 -5.16 -10.57 6.26
N LYS A 250 -6.34 -11.16 6.30
CA LYS A 250 -6.89 -11.85 7.47
C LYS A 250 -7.71 -13.06 7.03
N PRO A 251 -8.03 -14.00 7.95
CA PRO A 251 -8.90 -15.13 7.64
C PRO A 251 -10.22 -14.71 6.98
N GLY A 252 -10.54 -15.35 5.85
CA GLY A 252 -11.75 -15.07 5.09
C GLY A 252 -11.69 -13.86 4.15
N THR A 253 -10.53 -13.21 3.97
CA THR A 253 -10.33 -12.23 2.90
C THR A 253 -10.07 -12.92 1.57
N ALA A 254 -10.52 -12.28 0.49
CA ALA A 254 -10.15 -12.65 -0.87
C ALA A 254 -8.70 -12.23 -1.16
N ALA A 255 -8.15 -12.69 -2.28
CA ALA A 255 -6.90 -12.17 -2.80
C ALA A 255 -7.00 -10.63 -3.00
N VAL A 256 -5.92 -9.91 -2.67
CA VAL A 256 -5.84 -8.47 -2.90
C VAL A 256 -5.63 -8.26 -4.40
N THR A 257 -6.58 -7.57 -5.04
CA THR A 257 -6.50 -7.22 -6.47
C THR A 257 -6.56 -5.71 -6.59
N GLU A 258 -5.55 -5.14 -7.23
CA GLU A 258 -5.48 -3.70 -7.43
C GLU A 258 -6.43 -3.24 -8.55
N PRO A 259 -7.04 -2.06 -8.42
CA PRO A 259 -7.77 -1.45 -9.50
C PRO A 259 -6.87 -1.20 -10.72
N GLU A 260 -7.48 -1.08 -11.91
CA GLU A 260 -6.75 -0.81 -13.15
C GLU A 260 -5.86 0.43 -13.03
N GLY A 261 -4.62 0.29 -13.48
CA GLY A 261 -3.58 1.33 -13.43
C GLY A 261 -2.93 1.54 -12.06
N MET A 262 -3.26 0.73 -11.04
CA MET A 262 -2.75 0.86 -9.67
C MET A 262 -1.82 -0.31 -9.27
N ALA A 263 -1.23 -1.02 -10.23
CA ALA A 263 -0.23 -2.03 -9.92
C ALA A 263 0.94 -1.42 -9.12
N TRP A 264 1.48 -2.16 -8.16
CA TRP A 264 2.67 -1.75 -7.43
C TRP A 264 3.93 -2.41 -8.03
N THR A 265 5.09 -1.81 -7.78
CA THR A 265 6.34 -2.20 -8.44
C THR A 265 7.24 -2.98 -7.50
N ILE A 266 7.86 -4.04 -8.01
CA ILE A 266 9.01 -4.71 -7.41
C ILE A 266 10.15 -4.79 -8.41
N ASP A 267 11.36 -4.91 -7.89
CA ASP A 267 12.60 -5.09 -8.65
C ASP A 267 13.55 -6.05 -7.92
N GLU A 268 14.77 -6.21 -8.43
CA GLU A 268 15.81 -7.06 -7.86
C GLU A 268 16.32 -6.62 -6.48
N HIS A 269 15.95 -5.43 -6.01
CA HIS A 269 16.31 -4.92 -4.68
C HIS A 269 15.18 -5.06 -3.67
N THR A 270 14.00 -5.47 -4.12
CA THR A 270 12.79 -5.50 -3.31
C THR A 270 12.71 -6.78 -2.48
N ASP A 271 12.61 -6.63 -1.16
CA ASP A 271 12.18 -7.66 -0.23
C ASP A 271 10.73 -7.45 0.18
N LEU A 272 9.95 -8.52 0.26
CA LEU A 272 8.65 -8.51 0.91
C LEU A 272 8.85 -8.85 2.39
N VAL A 273 8.33 -8.00 3.27
CA VAL A 273 8.32 -8.24 4.71
C VAL A 273 6.93 -8.64 5.13
N LEU A 274 6.77 -9.90 5.51
CA LEU A 274 5.50 -10.44 5.98
C LEU A 274 5.40 -10.22 7.50
N ASN A 275 4.72 -9.17 7.92
CA ASN A 275 4.46 -8.87 9.32
C ASN A 275 3.20 -9.62 9.77
N LEU A 276 3.38 -10.69 10.53
CA LEU A 276 2.29 -11.56 10.99
C LEU A 276 1.98 -11.35 12.45
N HIS A 277 0.70 -11.18 12.77
CA HIS A 277 0.14 -11.27 14.09
C HIS A 277 -0.33 -12.71 14.33
N LEU A 278 0.26 -13.39 15.28
CA LEU A 278 0.03 -14.80 15.58
C LEU A 278 -0.60 -14.95 16.97
N GLN A 279 -1.56 -15.85 17.09
CA GLN A 279 -2.22 -16.18 18.34
C GLN A 279 -1.98 -17.64 18.72
N PRO A 280 -1.36 -17.93 19.90
CA PRO A 280 -1.17 -19.29 20.39
C PRO A 280 -2.50 -20.05 20.54
N SER A 281 -2.49 -21.33 20.13
CA SER A 281 -3.69 -22.20 20.15
C SER A 281 -3.77 -23.17 21.33
N GLY A 282 -2.85 -23.05 22.31
CA GLY A 282 -2.71 -23.99 23.43
C GLY A 282 -1.78 -25.18 23.14
N LYS A 283 -1.20 -25.26 21.93
CA LYS A 283 -0.19 -26.22 21.52
C LYS A 283 0.75 -25.59 20.49
N PRO A 284 1.98 -26.11 20.33
CA PRO A 284 2.86 -25.62 19.28
C PRO A 284 2.25 -25.89 17.89
N GLU A 285 2.21 -24.86 17.04
CA GLU A 285 1.76 -24.97 15.65
C GLU A 285 2.86 -24.46 14.71
N VAL A 286 3.06 -25.16 13.60
CA VAL A 286 4.08 -24.78 12.61
C VAL A 286 3.42 -24.05 11.46
N ILE A 287 3.94 -22.86 11.13
CA ILE A 287 3.52 -22.08 9.97
C ILE A 287 4.67 -21.92 8.99
N ARG A 288 4.34 -21.87 7.72
CA ARG A 288 5.24 -21.53 6.62
C ARG A 288 4.46 -20.69 5.60
N PRO A 289 4.45 -19.37 5.78
CA PRO A 289 3.73 -18.46 4.90
C PRO A 289 4.25 -18.50 3.46
N VAL A 290 3.31 -18.37 2.51
CA VAL A 290 3.58 -18.33 1.08
C VAL A 290 2.81 -17.19 0.45
N VAL A 291 3.45 -16.40 -0.41
CA VAL A 291 2.84 -15.30 -1.16
C VAL A 291 2.85 -15.63 -2.65
N GLY A 292 1.69 -15.53 -3.29
CA GLY A 292 1.56 -15.59 -4.74
C GLY A 292 1.41 -14.17 -5.30
N LEU A 293 2.24 -13.80 -6.27
CA LEU A 293 2.20 -12.53 -6.98
C LEU A 293 1.72 -12.74 -8.41
N TYR A 294 0.85 -11.82 -8.86
CA TYR A 294 0.29 -11.82 -10.22
C TYR A 294 0.71 -10.56 -10.93
N PHE A 295 1.42 -10.69 -12.05
CA PHE A 295 2.00 -9.58 -12.76
C PHE A 295 1.07 -9.00 -13.84
N THR A 296 1.41 -7.81 -14.28
CA THR A 296 0.90 -7.15 -15.47
C THR A 296 2.04 -6.51 -16.24
N GLU A 297 1.91 -6.44 -17.56
CA GLU A 297 2.88 -5.72 -18.41
C GLU A 297 2.62 -4.21 -18.43
N THR A 298 1.47 -3.77 -17.94
CA THR A 298 1.09 -2.36 -17.93
C THR A 298 1.68 -1.67 -16.71
N ALA A 299 2.52 -0.68 -16.95
CA ALA A 299 3.08 0.17 -15.89
C ALA A 299 1.96 0.94 -15.15
N PRO A 300 2.09 1.17 -13.84
CA PRO A 300 1.11 1.92 -13.07
C PRO A 300 1.03 3.37 -13.55
N THR A 301 -0.19 3.87 -13.64
CA THR A 301 -0.51 5.26 -13.99
C THR A 301 -1.22 6.01 -12.88
N ARG A 302 -1.72 5.28 -11.88
CA ARG A 302 -2.46 5.78 -10.73
C ARG A 302 -1.73 5.31 -9.47
N PHE A 303 -1.42 6.24 -8.59
CA PHE A 303 -0.55 6.02 -7.42
C PHE A 303 -1.29 6.42 -6.14
N PRO A 304 -1.86 5.46 -5.40
CA PRO A 304 -2.53 5.75 -4.14
C PRO A 304 -1.54 6.19 -3.06
N MET A 305 -2.07 6.82 -2.02
CA MET A 305 -1.32 7.18 -0.81
C MET A 305 -2.10 6.76 0.43
N LEU A 306 -1.40 6.41 1.49
CA LEU A 306 -1.99 6.18 2.81
C LEU A 306 -1.81 7.42 3.67
N LEU A 307 -2.92 8.00 4.09
CA LEU A 307 -2.97 9.05 5.10
C LEU A 307 -3.28 8.42 6.45
N GLN A 308 -2.49 8.72 7.47
CA GLN A 308 -2.75 8.29 8.84
C GLN A 308 -3.25 9.47 9.67
N LEU A 309 -4.47 9.34 10.18
CA LEU A 309 -4.94 10.15 11.29
C LEU A 309 -4.63 9.37 12.58
N GLU A 310 -3.99 10.04 13.53
CA GLU A 310 -3.61 9.47 14.82
C GLU A 310 -3.36 10.58 15.83
N HIS A 311 -3.50 10.29 17.10
CA HIS A 311 -3.09 11.17 18.18
C HIS A 311 -2.65 10.35 19.39
N ASP A 312 -1.69 9.47 19.17
CA ASP A 312 -1.20 8.51 20.17
C ASP A 312 -0.65 9.20 21.43
N GLY A 313 -0.04 10.38 21.25
CA GLY A 313 0.43 11.18 22.37
C GLY A 313 -0.67 11.68 23.33
N ALA A 314 -1.94 11.58 22.94
CA ALA A 314 -3.08 11.93 23.80
C ALA A 314 -3.69 10.72 24.51
N ILE A 315 -3.20 9.50 24.25
CA ILE A 315 -3.73 8.27 24.85
C ILE A 315 -3.12 8.09 26.24
N ASP A 316 -3.90 8.42 27.26
CA ASP A 316 -3.60 8.22 28.68
C ASP A 316 -4.91 7.96 29.43
N ILE A 317 -5.38 6.70 29.38
CA ILE A 317 -6.73 6.31 29.78
C ILE A 317 -6.72 5.86 31.24
N PRO A 318 -7.37 6.61 32.17
CA PRO A 318 -7.42 6.24 33.58
C PRO A 318 -8.15 4.90 33.79
N PRO A 319 -7.81 4.17 34.86
CA PRO A 319 -8.60 3.02 35.29
C PRO A 319 -10.05 3.41 35.55
N GLY A 320 -10.98 2.60 35.07
CA GLY A 320 -12.42 2.81 35.27
C GLY A 320 -13.07 3.85 34.34
N ALA A 321 -12.34 4.48 33.43
CA ALA A 321 -12.88 5.45 32.47
C ALA A 321 -13.74 4.74 31.41
N PRO A 322 -15.06 5.01 31.33
CA PRO A 322 -15.94 4.31 30.38
C PRO A 322 -16.04 5.00 29.02
N ASP A 323 -15.50 6.22 28.87
CA ASP A 323 -15.76 7.10 27.72
C ASP A 323 -14.60 8.10 27.48
N PHE A 324 -13.39 7.58 27.35
CA PHE A 324 -12.24 8.39 27.00
C PHE A 324 -12.22 8.59 25.48
N VAL A 325 -12.00 9.82 24.99
CA VAL A 325 -12.10 10.13 23.56
C VAL A 325 -10.80 10.74 23.04
N VAL A 326 -10.33 10.21 21.93
CA VAL A 326 -9.24 10.78 21.12
C VAL A 326 -9.77 11.18 19.76
N THR A 327 -9.34 12.34 19.29
CA THR A 327 -9.72 12.87 17.97
C THR A 327 -8.50 13.33 17.21
N ASP A 328 -8.59 13.25 15.89
CA ASP A 328 -7.62 13.86 14.98
C ASP A 328 -8.32 14.36 13.72
N GLU A 329 -7.70 15.32 13.04
CA GLU A 329 -8.23 15.86 11.79
C GLU A 329 -7.11 16.23 10.82
N TYR A 330 -7.40 16.17 9.53
CA TYR A 330 -6.44 16.51 8.48
C TYR A 330 -7.14 17.21 7.32
N THR A 331 -6.67 18.43 6.98
CA THR A 331 -7.18 19.16 5.82
C THR A 331 -6.42 18.76 4.56
N LEU A 332 -7.15 18.29 3.55
CA LEU A 332 -6.58 17.92 2.26
C LEU A 332 -6.06 19.15 1.51
N PRO A 333 -4.77 19.21 1.16
CA PRO A 333 -4.20 20.33 0.40
C PRO A 333 -4.49 20.25 -1.10
N VAL A 334 -5.02 19.11 -1.58
CA VAL A 334 -5.27 18.78 -2.99
C VAL A 334 -6.60 18.05 -3.14
N ASP A 335 -7.11 17.96 -4.36
CA ASP A 335 -8.25 17.11 -4.71
C ASP A 335 -7.83 15.64 -4.66
N ALA A 336 -8.63 14.77 -4.02
CA ALA A 336 -8.34 13.35 -3.92
C ALA A 336 -9.62 12.50 -3.93
N GLU A 337 -9.49 11.23 -4.30
CA GLU A 337 -10.53 10.21 -4.15
C GLU A 337 -10.16 9.28 -3.00
N VAL A 338 -11.07 9.05 -2.05
CA VAL A 338 -10.91 8.01 -1.01
C VAL A 338 -11.26 6.67 -1.61
N LEU A 339 -10.37 5.69 -1.47
CA LEU A 339 -10.52 4.33 -2.00
C LEU A 339 -10.86 3.31 -0.93
N ALA A 340 -10.25 3.43 0.25
CA ALA A 340 -10.42 2.51 1.36
C ALA A 340 -10.09 3.18 2.69
N VAL A 341 -10.57 2.57 3.79
CA VAL A 341 -10.23 2.96 5.16
C VAL A 341 -9.81 1.76 5.98
N TYR A 342 -8.90 1.97 6.93
CA TYR A 342 -8.48 0.97 7.90
C TYR A 342 -8.45 1.61 9.30
N PRO A 343 -9.51 1.40 10.11
CA PRO A 343 -9.52 1.77 11.52
C PRO A 343 -8.70 0.78 12.34
N HIS A 344 -8.00 1.28 13.37
CA HIS A 344 -7.22 0.47 14.29
C HIS A 344 -7.29 1.02 15.71
N ALA A 345 -7.59 0.16 16.65
CA ALA A 345 -7.52 0.36 18.10
C ALA A 345 -7.29 -1.01 18.74
N HIS A 346 -6.88 -1.06 20.01
CA HIS A 346 -6.71 -2.32 20.72
C HIS A 346 -7.96 -2.72 21.53
N TYR A 347 -7.77 -3.42 22.67
CA TYR A 347 -8.86 -4.07 23.40
C TYR A 347 -9.84 -3.12 24.09
N VAL A 348 -9.40 -1.93 24.54
CA VAL A 348 -10.31 -0.98 25.20
C VAL A 348 -10.97 -0.01 24.22
N GLY A 349 -10.67 -0.11 22.93
CA GLY A 349 -11.42 0.56 21.88
C GLY A 349 -12.90 0.20 21.92
N LYS A 350 -13.79 1.18 21.67
CA LYS A 350 -15.25 1.02 21.77
C LYS A 350 -16.01 1.53 20.55
N ASP A 351 -15.84 2.79 20.21
CA ASP A 351 -16.53 3.46 19.09
C ASP A 351 -15.49 4.13 18.18
N VAL A 352 -15.51 3.81 16.90
CA VAL A 352 -14.57 4.34 15.91
C VAL A 352 -15.33 5.01 14.79
N GLN A 353 -15.05 6.29 14.56
CA GLN A 353 -15.66 7.11 13.53
C GLN A 353 -14.62 7.71 12.61
N GLY A 354 -14.86 7.58 11.29
CA GLY A 354 -14.14 8.26 10.23
C GLY A 354 -15.11 8.99 9.30
N PHE A 355 -14.90 10.28 9.06
CA PHE A 355 -15.72 11.05 8.13
C PHE A 355 -14.94 12.23 7.55
N ALA A 356 -15.44 12.80 6.46
CA ALA A 356 -14.93 14.02 5.87
C ALA A 356 -15.96 15.15 5.97
N THR A 357 -15.51 16.38 6.21
CA THR A 357 -16.30 17.60 6.05
C THR A 357 -15.82 18.31 4.80
N LEU A 358 -16.69 18.50 3.83
CA LEU A 358 -16.39 19.22 2.58
C LEU A 358 -16.28 20.74 2.85
N PRO A 359 -15.68 21.53 1.95
CA PRO A 359 -15.59 22.99 2.09
C PRO A 359 -16.93 23.72 2.24
N ASP A 360 -18.01 23.14 1.76
CA ASP A 360 -19.39 23.65 1.92
C ASP A 360 -20.06 23.25 3.23
N GLY A 361 -19.34 22.55 4.11
CA GLY A 361 -19.85 22.02 5.38
C GLY A 361 -20.56 20.68 5.28
N THR A 362 -20.71 20.10 4.10
CA THR A 362 -21.34 18.78 3.92
C THR A 362 -20.51 17.68 4.56
N LYS A 363 -21.12 16.88 5.42
CA LYS A 363 -20.49 15.72 6.04
C LYS A 363 -20.62 14.48 5.15
N LYS A 364 -19.51 13.78 4.91
CA LYS A 364 -19.41 12.50 4.21
C LYS A 364 -18.84 11.45 5.15
N TRP A 365 -19.59 10.41 5.42
CA TRP A 365 -19.12 9.31 6.25
C TRP A 365 -18.19 8.40 5.45
N LEU A 366 -17.10 7.99 6.08
CA LEU A 366 -16.16 6.97 5.58
C LEU A 366 -16.42 5.64 6.27
N ILE A 367 -16.59 5.67 7.60
CA ILE A 367 -16.86 4.49 8.41
C ILE A 367 -17.41 4.91 9.79
N TRP A 368 -18.25 4.06 10.38
CA TRP A 368 -18.60 4.10 11.80
C TRP A 368 -18.72 2.69 12.34
N ILE A 369 -17.99 2.38 13.43
CA ILE A 369 -18.03 1.13 14.18
C ILE A 369 -18.38 1.48 15.61
N ARG A 370 -19.59 1.08 16.08
CA ARG A 370 -20.09 1.40 17.42
C ARG A 370 -19.65 0.41 18.50
N ASP A 371 -19.29 -0.78 18.08
CA ASP A 371 -18.86 -1.87 18.98
C ASP A 371 -17.57 -2.44 18.40
N TRP A 372 -16.48 -1.73 18.67
CA TRP A 372 -15.17 -2.13 18.20
C TRP A 372 -14.76 -3.48 18.83
N ASP A 373 -14.22 -4.35 18.01
CA ASP A 373 -13.64 -5.62 18.42
C ASP A 373 -12.29 -5.81 17.74
N PHE A 374 -11.24 -5.82 18.53
CA PHE A 374 -9.85 -5.97 18.06
C PHE A 374 -9.65 -7.21 17.17
N ALA A 375 -10.41 -8.30 17.43
CA ALA A 375 -10.35 -9.51 16.62
C ALA A 375 -10.90 -9.33 15.19
N TRP A 376 -11.65 -8.27 14.90
CA TRP A 376 -12.32 -8.06 13.61
C TRP A 376 -11.85 -6.84 12.83
N GLN A 377 -10.69 -6.31 13.16
CA GLN A 377 -10.10 -5.22 12.39
C GLN A 377 -9.88 -5.62 10.92
N ALA A 378 -10.12 -4.70 9.99
CA ALA A 378 -10.03 -4.94 8.57
C ALA A 378 -9.83 -3.66 7.78
N VAL A 379 -9.27 -3.80 6.58
CA VAL A 379 -9.38 -2.79 5.52
C VAL A 379 -10.79 -2.85 4.93
N TYR A 380 -11.41 -1.70 4.78
CA TYR A 380 -12.75 -1.52 4.21
C TYR A 380 -12.65 -0.69 2.92
N PRO A 381 -12.57 -1.35 1.74
CA PRO A 381 -12.65 -0.63 0.47
C PRO A 381 -14.03 0.03 0.31
N LEU A 382 -14.06 1.21 -0.30
CA LEU A 382 -15.30 1.83 -0.73
C LEU A 382 -15.83 1.11 -1.99
N ALA A 383 -17.14 0.95 -2.11
CA ALA A 383 -17.77 0.38 -3.31
C ALA A 383 -17.58 1.30 -4.53
N HIS A 384 -17.59 2.60 -4.27
CA HIS A 384 -17.26 3.64 -5.25
C HIS A 384 -16.29 4.63 -4.62
N PRO A 385 -15.21 5.04 -5.33
CA PRO A 385 -14.31 6.07 -4.85
C PRO A 385 -15.07 7.34 -4.45
N LEU A 386 -14.76 7.89 -3.27
CA LEU A 386 -15.39 9.10 -2.78
C LEU A 386 -14.50 10.31 -3.10
N PHE A 387 -14.97 11.17 -3.99
CA PHE A 387 -14.27 12.41 -4.30
C PHE A 387 -14.36 13.41 -3.14
N LEU A 388 -13.21 13.94 -2.74
CA LEU A 388 -13.03 14.99 -1.75
C LEU A 388 -12.27 16.15 -2.41
N PRO A 389 -12.88 17.33 -2.55
CA PRO A 389 -12.19 18.51 -3.09
C PRO A 389 -11.13 19.01 -2.09
N ARG A 390 -10.13 19.72 -2.61
CA ARG A 390 -9.17 20.49 -1.81
C ARG A 390 -9.86 21.30 -0.73
N GLY A 391 -9.32 21.31 0.48
CA GLY A 391 -9.91 21.98 1.65
C GLY A 391 -10.92 21.12 2.41
N SER A 392 -11.23 19.90 1.94
CA SER A 392 -11.98 18.93 2.75
C SER A 392 -11.18 18.53 3.97
N VAL A 393 -11.86 18.37 5.11
CA VAL A 393 -11.24 17.96 6.39
C VAL A 393 -11.63 16.53 6.68
N LEU A 394 -10.65 15.64 6.77
CA LEU A 394 -10.81 14.27 7.27
C LEU A 394 -10.81 14.30 8.79
N HIS A 395 -11.71 13.55 9.42
CA HIS A 395 -11.85 13.47 10.87
C HIS A 395 -11.77 12.02 11.33
N MET A 396 -11.06 11.81 12.43
CA MET A 396 -11.03 10.59 13.23
C MET A 396 -11.58 10.89 14.63
N ARG A 397 -12.43 10.03 15.14
CA ARG A 397 -12.85 10.01 16.54
C ARG A 397 -12.88 8.57 17.04
N ILE A 398 -12.15 8.29 18.10
CA ILE A 398 -12.14 6.99 18.75
C ILE A 398 -12.50 7.19 20.24
N ALA A 399 -13.49 6.45 20.70
CA ALA A 399 -13.82 6.37 22.11
C ALA A 399 -13.34 5.03 22.68
N TYR A 400 -12.87 5.06 23.92
CA TYR A 400 -12.33 3.92 24.66
C TYR A 400 -13.11 3.68 25.94
N ASP A 401 -13.21 2.42 26.34
CA ASP A 401 -13.88 1.98 27.56
C ASP A 401 -12.91 1.13 28.42
N ASN A 402 -12.26 1.79 29.37
CA ASN A 402 -11.37 1.14 30.34
C ASN A 402 -12.08 0.87 31.68
N SER A 403 -13.38 0.55 31.64
CA SER A 403 -14.17 0.23 32.83
C SER A 403 -14.22 -1.27 33.12
N GLU A 404 -14.64 -1.63 34.34
CA GLU A 404 -14.92 -3.02 34.71
C GLU A 404 -16.06 -3.64 33.90
N GLY A 405 -16.96 -2.83 33.36
CA GLY A 405 -18.08 -3.27 32.51
C GLY A 405 -17.66 -3.69 31.11
N ASN A 406 -16.47 -3.32 30.66
CA ASN A 406 -15.96 -3.74 29.36
C ASN A 406 -15.42 -5.18 29.45
N VAL A 407 -16.19 -6.13 28.94
CA VAL A 407 -15.82 -7.57 28.92
C VAL A 407 -14.58 -7.87 28.06
N ARG A 408 -14.16 -6.93 27.18
CA ARG A 408 -12.97 -7.06 26.35
C ARG A 408 -11.72 -6.46 27.00
N ASN A 409 -11.87 -5.76 28.13
CA ASN A 409 -10.71 -5.19 28.84
C ASN A 409 -9.77 -6.33 29.30
N PRO A 410 -8.50 -6.33 28.91
CA PRO A 410 -7.56 -7.40 29.27
C PRO A 410 -7.14 -7.35 30.75
N SER A 411 -7.49 -6.28 31.48
CA SER A 411 -7.11 -6.07 32.87
C SER A 411 -8.32 -6.03 33.79
N HIS A 412 -8.41 -6.97 34.75
CA HIS A 412 -9.41 -7.00 35.81
C HIS A 412 -8.72 -7.10 37.18
N PRO A 413 -8.74 -6.06 38.02
CA PRO A 413 -9.38 -4.76 37.82
C PRO A 413 -8.69 -3.93 36.72
N PRO A 414 -9.39 -2.95 36.14
CA PRO A 414 -8.84 -2.05 35.13
C PRO A 414 -7.57 -1.35 35.59
N ARG A 415 -6.60 -1.19 34.68
CA ARG A 415 -5.34 -0.47 34.90
C ARG A 415 -5.27 0.74 34.01
N ARG A 416 -4.38 1.69 34.33
CA ARG A 416 -4.06 2.80 33.42
C ARG A 416 -3.53 2.25 32.11
N VAL A 417 -4.09 2.69 30.98
CA VAL A 417 -3.70 2.30 29.63
C VAL A 417 -3.08 3.51 28.94
N VAL A 418 -1.89 3.36 28.42
CA VAL A 418 -1.15 4.39 27.70
C VAL A 418 -0.90 3.93 26.27
N THR A 419 -0.43 4.84 25.42
CA THR A 419 -0.02 4.49 24.05
C THR A 419 1.08 3.44 24.05
N GLY A 420 1.01 2.51 23.11
CA GLY A 420 2.05 1.50 22.92
C GLY A 420 1.64 0.35 22.00
N ASN A 421 2.63 -0.46 21.65
CA ASN A 421 2.53 -1.50 20.64
C ASN A 421 2.05 -2.86 21.17
N ARG A 422 1.88 -3.00 22.48
CA ARG A 422 1.32 -4.24 23.05
C ARG A 422 -0.18 -4.21 22.93
N SER A 423 -0.81 -5.35 22.72
CA SER A 423 -2.29 -5.44 22.69
C SER A 423 -2.95 -4.97 24.01
N THR A 424 -2.20 -4.96 25.12
CA THR A 424 -2.62 -4.41 26.42
C THR A 424 -2.41 -2.90 26.59
N ASP A 425 -1.60 -2.29 25.74
CA ASP A 425 -1.48 -0.84 25.57
C ASP A 425 -2.61 -0.37 24.62
N GLU A 426 -2.62 0.86 24.14
CA GLU A 426 -3.64 1.30 23.22
C GLU A 426 -3.06 2.12 22.07
N MET A 427 -3.76 2.09 20.94
CA MET A 427 -3.53 2.90 19.76
C MET A 427 -4.85 3.51 19.27
N GLY A 428 -4.75 4.55 18.45
CA GLY A 428 -5.92 5.17 17.85
C GLY A 428 -5.62 5.67 16.45
N HIS A 429 -5.81 4.82 15.46
CA HIS A 429 -5.48 5.15 14.08
C HIS A 429 -6.68 5.01 13.14
N LEU A 430 -6.76 5.92 12.19
CA LEU A 430 -7.58 5.79 11.00
C LEU A 430 -6.70 6.02 9.77
N TRP A 431 -6.40 4.94 9.09
CA TRP A 431 -5.73 5.00 7.79
C TRP A 431 -6.76 5.22 6.69
N VAL A 432 -6.47 6.15 5.80
CA VAL A 432 -7.32 6.49 4.65
C VAL A 432 -6.48 6.36 3.39
N GLN A 433 -6.81 5.41 2.53
CA GLN A 433 -6.18 5.32 1.22
C GLN A 433 -6.82 6.32 0.29
N VAL A 434 -6.02 7.21 -0.26
CA VAL A 434 -6.46 8.25 -1.17
C VAL A 434 -5.71 8.17 -2.50
N LEU A 435 -6.37 8.62 -3.56
CA LEU A 435 -5.78 8.78 -4.87
C LEU A 435 -5.83 10.25 -5.26
N PRO A 436 -4.72 10.99 -5.23
CA PRO A 436 -4.65 12.34 -5.77
C PRO A 436 -4.97 12.35 -7.28
N ARG A 437 -5.68 13.38 -7.74
CA ARG A 437 -6.11 13.46 -9.15
C ARG A 437 -4.95 13.68 -10.11
N GLN A 438 -3.91 14.39 -9.68
CA GLN A 438 -2.70 14.62 -10.47
C GLN A 438 -1.52 13.93 -9.82
N ARG A 439 -0.62 13.40 -10.62
CA ARG A 439 0.55 12.68 -10.13
C ARG A 439 1.41 13.53 -9.19
N ASP A 440 1.61 14.79 -9.52
CA ASP A 440 2.47 15.70 -8.75
C ASP A 440 1.83 16.16 -7.43
N ASP A 441 0.48 16.09 -7.31
CA ASP A 441 -0.23 16.40 -6.07
C ASP A 441 0.17 15.47 -4.89
N ARG A 442 0.73 14.29 -5.19
CA ARG A 442 1.24 13.36 -4.17
C ARG A 442 2.32 14.01 -3.30
N TRP A 443 3.21 14.76 -3.91
CA TRP A 443 4.30 15.42 -3.18
C TRP A 443 3.78 16.56 -2.30
N ALA A 444 2.78 17.31 -2.77
CA ALA A 444 2.12 18.33 -1.97
C ALA A 444 1.37 17.72 -0.77
N LEU A 445 0.70 16.59 -1.00
CA LEU A 445 0.00 15.85 0.05
C LEU A 445 0.98 15.28 1.08
N GLN A 446 2.10 14.70 0.63
CA GLN A 446 3.14 14.16 1.48
C GLN A 446 3.80 15.25 2.34
N GLU A 447 4.17 16.37 1.72
CA GLU A 447 4.74 17.52 2.45
C GLU A 447 3.80 17.97 3.57
N ALA A 448 2.52 18.18 3.26
CA ALA A 448 1.53 18.62 4.24
C ALA A 448 1.35 17.60 5.37
N LEU A 449 1.33 16.29 5.03
CA LEU A 449 1.22 15.21 6.01
C LEU A 449 2.42 15.18 6.97
N MET A 450 3.65 15.29 6.43
CA MET A 450 4.87 15.26 7.24
C MET A 450 5.00 16.52 8.09
N ARG A 451 4.69 17.70 7.55
CA ARG A 451 4.66 18.95 8.35
C ARG A 451 3.69 18.86 9.52
N ARG A 452 2.50 18.25 9.30
CA ARG A 452 1.53 18.01 10.36
C ARG A 452 2.08 17.03 11.42
N ARG A 453 2.71 15.92 10.99
CA ARG A 453 3.30 14.93 11.90
C ARG A 453 4.37 15.59 12.78
N LEU A 454 5.20 16.45 12.20
CA LEU A 454 6.22 17.20 12.93
C LEU A 454 5.66 18.24 13.92
N GLN A 455 4.43 18.74 13.71
CA GLN A 455 3.75 19.55 14.72
C GLN A 455 3.42 18.76 15.99
N LYS A 456 3.10 17.46 15.85
CA LYS A 456 2.83 16.55 16.97
C LYS A 456 4.11 15.97 17.55
N TYR A 457 5.05 15.59 16.69
CA TYR A 457 6.29 14.88 17.03
C TYR A 457 7.51 15.57 16.41
N PRO A 458 7.99 16.67 17.03
CA PRO A 458 9.04 17.52 16.43
C PRO A 458 10.40 16.81 16.21
N GLY A 459 10.62 15.65 16.80
CA GLY A 459 11.85 14.86 16.64
C GLY A 459 11.68 13.58 15.80
N ASP A 460 10.56 13.46 15.08
CA ASP A 460 10.27 12.25 14.29
C ASP A 460 11.23 12.13 13.09
N PHE A 461 12.11 11.15 13.18
CA PHE A 461 13.11 10.85 12.15
C PHE A 461 12.46 10.62 10.77
N VAL A 462 11.44 9.76 10.72
CA VAL A 462 10.77 9.39 9.45
C VAL A 462 10.08 10.58 8.81
N ALA A 463 9.44 11.41 9.64
CA ALA A 463 8.77 12.61 9.14
C ALA A 463 9.75 13.64 8.57
N HIS A 464 10.89 13.87 9.24
CA HIS A 464 11.94 14.75 8.72
C HIS A 464 12.56 14.21 7.42
N ALA A 465 12.89 12.92 7.35
CA ALA A 465 13.46 12.30 6.15
C ALA A 465 12.49 12.39 4.96
N ASN A 466 11.22 12.04 5.17
CA ASN A 466 10.20 12.07 4.12
C ASN A 466 9.80 13.49 3.71
N LEU A 467 9.83 14.44 4.64
CA LEU A 467 9.62 15.85 4.30
C LEU A 467 10.76 16.36 3.43
N GLY A 468 12.00 16.03 3.77
CA GLY A 468 13.18 16.35 2.95
C GLY A 468 13.02 15.84 1.52
N ALA A 469 12.65 14.57 1.33
CA ALA A 469 12.45 13.97 0.01
C ALA A 469 11.32 14.64 -0.80
N ALA A 470 10.20 14.95 -0.14
CA ALA A 470 9.10 15.65 -0.79
C ALA A 470 9.48 17.08 -1.23
N LEU A 471 10.21 17.81 -0.38
CA LEU A 471 10.71 19.16 -0.67
C LEU A 471 11.75 19.14 -1.80
N GLU A 472 12.67 18.19 -1.80
CA GLU A 472 13.66 18.03 -2.87
C GLU A 472 13.00 17.79 -4.22
N THR A 473 12.05 16.86 -4.29
CA THR A 473 11.30 16.57 -5.53
C THR A 473 10.52 17.80 -6.04
N ARG A 474 10.07 18.67 -5.14
CA ARG A 474 9.40 19.92 -5.48
C ARG A 474 10.35 21.10 -5.77
N GLY A 475 11.67 20.86 -5.73
CA GLY A 475 12.70 21.86 -6.01
C GLY A 475 13.02 22.81 -4.85
N HIS A 476 12.60 22.50 -3.62
CA HIS A 476 12.86 23.28 -2.40
C HIS A 476 14.16 22.79 -1.71
N ALA A 477 15.28 22.77 -2.45
CA ALA A 477 16.53 22.14 -1.99
C ALA A 477 17.03 22.66 -0.62
N ALA A 478 16.93 23.96 -0.35
CA ALA A 478 17.41 24.52 0.91
C ALA A 478 16.59 24.01 2.13
N GLU A 479 15.27 23.90 1.98
CA GLU A 479 14.41 23.34 3.02
C GLU A 479 14.67 21.82 3.17
N ALA A 480 14.81 21.09 2.06
CA ALA A 480 15.15 19.66 2.08
C ALA A 480 16.42 19.38 2.86
N ILE A 481 17.50 20.14 2.60
CA ILE A 481 18.77 20.05 3.34
C ILE A 481 18.56 20.26 4.86
N ALA A 482 17.73 21.24 5.23
CA ALA A 482 17.43 21.51 6.64
C ALA A 482 16.72 20.32 7.30
N GLU A 483 15.73 19.73 6.62
CA GLU A 483 14.97 18.59 7.11
C GLU A 483 15.82 17.31 7.22
N TYR A 484 16.64 17.00 6.21
CA TYR A 484 17.58 15.86 6.29
C TYR A 484 18.57 16.03 7.46
N ARG A 485 19.06 17.23 7.72
CA ARG A 485 19.92 17.50 8.89
C ARG A 485 19.18 17.27 10.21
N GLN A 486 17.87 17.56 10.29
CA GLN A 486 17.07 17.25 11.47
C GLN A 486 16.92 15.72 11.62
N ALA A 487 16.64 15.00 10.54
CA ALA A 487 16.58 13.55 10.55
C ALA A 487 17.90 12.95 11.09
N LEU A 488 19.05 13.42 10.60
CA LEU A 488 20.37 12.95 11.06
C LEU A 488 20.72 13.31 12.52
N ARG A 489 20.06 14.31 13.13
CA ARG A 489 20.18 14.52 14.58
C ARG A 489 19.53 13.39 15.39
N ALA A 490 18.44 12.84 14.89
CA ALA A 490 17.74 11.72 15.52
C ALA A 490 18.43 10.37 15.24
N ARG A 491 18.96 10.17 14.03
CA ARG A 491 19.67 8.95 13.60
C ARG A 491 20.92 9.31 12.79
N PRO A 492 22.05 9.57 13.46
CA PRO A 492 23.30 10.01 12.82
C PRO A 492 23.93 9.01 11.84
N GLU A 493 23.57 7.73 11.93
CA GLU A 493 24.12 6.65 11.10
C GLU A 493 23.20 6.24 9.93
N SER A 494 22.17 7.01 9.61
CA SER A 494 21.26 6.65 8.54
C SER A 494 21.91 6.86 7.15
N ALA A 495 22.35 5.77 6.52
CA ALA A 495 22.94 5.81 5.19
C ALA A 495 22.01 6.39 4.12
N PRO A 496 20.70 6.04 4.06
CA PRO A 496 19.77 6.66 3.12
C PRO A 496 19.67 8.17 3.27
N VAL A 497 19.59 8.68 4.51
CA VAL A 497 19.45 10.13 4.73
C VAL A 497 20.74 10.88 4.40
N HIS A 498 21.92 10.32 4.71
CA HIS A 498 23.21 10.86 4.26
C HIS A 498 23.30 10.92 2.73
N ASN A 499 22.87 9.84 2.05
CA ASN A 499 22.83 9.81 0.59
C ASN A 499 21.91 10.90 0.00
N ASN A 500 20.72 11.06 0.54
CA ASN A 500 19.75 12.06 0.07
C ASN A 500 20.23 13.49 0.38
N LEU A 501 20.80 13.72 1.56
CA LEU A 501 21.43 15.00 1.89
C LEU A 501 22.56 15.33 0.92
N GLY A 502 23.40 14.34 0.57
CA GLY A 502 24.45 14.49 -0.46
C GLY A 502 23.86 14.89 -1.81
N ALA A 503 22.79 14.26 -2.27
CA ALA A 503 22.11 14.60 -3.51
C ALA A 503 21.54 16.03 -3.51
N ALA A 504 20.88 16.41 -2.42
CA ALA A 504 20.34 17.76 -2.25
C ALA A 504 21.46 18.84 -2.23
N LEU A 505 22.58 18.57 -1.55
CA LEU A 505 23.75 19.44 -1.53
C LEU A 505 24.42 19.57 -2.90
N GLN A 506 24.55 18.46 -3.63
CA GLN A 506 25.07 18.46 -5.01
C GLN A 506 24.19 19.29 -5.94
N THR A 507 22.87 19.15 -5.82
CA THR A 507 21.89 19.96 -6.56
C THR A 507 21.98 21.44 -6.19
N ALA A 508 22.29 21.77 -4.93
CA ALA A 508 22.53 23.11 -4.48
C ALA A 508 23.91 23.68 -4.90
N GLY A 509 24.77 22.88 -5.52
CA GLY A 509 26.10 23.27 -6.00
C GLY A 509 27.23 23.11 -4.99
N ASP A 510 26.97 22.57 -3.81
CA ASP A 510 27.98 22.31 -2.77
C ASP A 510 28.53 20.89 -2.89
N LEU A 511 29.41 20.70 -3.89
CA LEU A 511 29.99 19.39 -4.21
C LEU A 511 30.86 18.84 -3.07
N ASP A 512 31.58 19.70 -2.35
CA ASP A 512 32.46 19.26 -1.26
C ASP A 512 31.65 18.72 -0.08
N ALA A 513 30.59 19.42 0.30
CA ALA A 513 29.67 18.93 1.31
C ALA A 513 28.93 17.65 0.86
N ALA A 514 28.52 17.57 -0.41
CA ALA A 514 27.89 16.37 -0.96
C ALA A 514 28.82 15.14 -0.87
N LEU A 515 30.11 15.29 -1.25
CA LEU A 515 31.11 14.23 -1.13
C LEU A 515 31.30 13.77 0.31
N ALA A 516 31.26 14.69 1.27
CA ALA A 516 31.35 14.33 2.69
C ALA A 516 30.16 13.45 3.13
N GLU A 517 28.95 13.85 2.75
CA GLU A 517 27.73 13.11 3.09
C GLU A 517 27.66 11.74 2.40
N TYR A 518 28.01 11.64 1.12
CA TYR A 518 28.08 10.36 0.43
C TYR A 518 29.13 9.41 1.05
N ARG A 519 30.27 9.94 1.53
CA ARG A 519 31.24 9.11 2.26
C ARG A 519 30.68 8.59 3.57
N GLN A 520 29.88 9.40 4.31
CA GLN A 520 29.17 8.95 5.53
C GLN A 520 28.16 7.84 5.17
N ALA A 521 27.38 8.01 4.08
CA ALA A 521 26.45 6.97 3.64
C ALA A 521 27.16 5.63 3.35
N VAL A 522 28.28 5.67 2.61
CA VAL A 522 29.08 4.48 2.28
C VAL A 522 29.77 3.89 3.53
N GLN A 523 30.15 4.71 4.50
CA GLN A 523 30.70 4.25 5.77
C GLN A 523 29.67 3.55 6.65
N ALA A 524 28.46 4.13 6.74
CA ALA A 524 27.35 3.57 7.52
C ALA A 524 26.84 2.26 6.90
N GLN A 525 26.77 2.20 5.56
CA GLN A 525 26.33 1.01 4.83
C GLN A 525 27.21 0.77 3.59
N PRO A 526 28.25 -0.08 3.73
CA PRO A 526 29.22 -0.32 2.65
C PRO A 526 28.66 -1.00 1.40
N ASP A 527 27.56 -1.71 1.51
CA ASP A 527 26.84 -2.41 0.43
C ASP A 527 25.63 -1.62 -0.13
N TYR A 528 25.53 -0.31 0.17
CA TYR A 528 24.47 0.54 -0.37
C TYR A 528 24.83 1.00 -1.78
N ALA A 529 24.24 0.34 -2.80
CA ALA A 529 24.55 0.57 -4.22
C ALA A 529 24.40 2.03 -4.65
N ASN A 530 23.28 2.68 -4.26
CA ASN A 530 23.00 4.08 -4.61
C ASN A 530 24.05 5.04 -4.03
N ALA A 531 24.45 4.86 -2.77
CA ALA A 531 25.48 5.69 -2.15
C ALA A 531 26.86 5.49 -2.82
N ARG A 532 27.19 4.25 -3.19
CA ARG A 532 28.41 3.95 -3.97
C ARG A 532 28.40 4.61 -5.34
N HIS A 533 27.27 4.52 -6.05
CA HIS A 533 27.08 5.18 -7.35
C HIS A 533 27.18 6.70 -7.21
N ASN A 534 26.46 7.31 -6.27
CA ASN A 534 26.43 8.76 -6.09
C ASN A 534 27.81 9.31 -5.67
N LEU A 535 28.50 8.63 -4.74
CA LEU A 535 29.87 8.98 -4.38
C LEU A 535 30.80 8.92 -5.58
N GLY A 536 30.76 7.81 -6.34
CA GLY A 536 31.60 7.65 -7.52
C GLY A 536 31.30 8.69 -8.58
N SER A 537 30.05 9.02 -8.82
CA SER A 537 29.60 10.06 -9.76
C SER A 537 30.05 11.47 -9.34
N ALA A 538 29.89 11.78 -8.05
CA ALA A 538 30.36 13.06 -7.49
C ALA A 538 31.89 13.20 -7.57
N LEU A 539 32.63 12.10 -7.34
CA LEU A 539 34.11 12.08 -7.53
C LEU A 539 34.50 12.27 -9.00
N VAL A 540 33.75 11.71 -9.96
CA VAL A 540 33.95 11.99 -11.40
C VAL A 540 33.76 13.46 -11.70
N LEU A 541 32.69 14.09 -11.16
CA LEU A 541 32.45 15.53 -11.31
C LEU A 541 33.56 16.37 -10.68
N ALA A 542 34.15 15.93 -9.58
CA ALA A 542 35.29 16.57 -8.93
C ALA A 542 36.62 16.31 -9.64
N GLY A 543 36.67 15.49 -10.70
CA GLY A 543 37.90 15.10 -11.41
C GLY A 543 38.75 14.07 -10.65
N ALA A 544 38.23 13.52 -9.55
CA ALA A 544 38.94 12.52 -8.72
C ALA A 544 38.76 11.09 -9.26
N PHE A 545 39.05 10.88 -10.53
CA PHE A 545 38.76 9.66 -11.28
C PHE A 545 39.34 8.39 -10.64
N ALA A 546 40.57 8.47 -10.12
CA ALA A 546 41.23 7.31 -9.49
C ALA A 546 40.49 6.86 -8.22
N GLU A 547 39.95 7.80 -7.44
CA GLU A 547 39.12 7.52 -6.25
C GLU A 547 37.71 7.03 -6.65
N ALA A 548 37.13 7.52 -7.75
CA ALA A 548 35.82 7.12 -8.24
C ALA A 548 35.74 5.63 -8.64
N VAL A 549 36.80 5.10 -9.28
CA VAL A 549 36.82 3.73 -9.84
C VAL A 549 36.43 2.64 -8.83
N PRO A 550 37.00 2.54 -7.62
CA PRO A 550 36.59 1.49 -6.67
C PRO A 550 35.14 1.60 -6.21
N HIS A 551 34.59 2.81 -6.05
CA HIS A 551 33.22 3.00 -5.67
C HIS A 551 32.26 2.61 -6.79
N LEU A 552 32.52 3.03 -8.02
CA LEU A 552 31.70 2.67 -9.18
C LEU A 552 31.76 1.17 -9.51
N ARG A 553 32.92 0.51 -9.30
CA ARG A 553 33.03 -0.94 -9.44
C ARG A 553 32.14 -1.65 -8.45
N GLU A 554 32.16 -1.19 -7.22
CA GLU A 554 31.30 -1.79 -6.17
C GLU A 554 29.82 -1.52 -6.45
N ALA A 555 29.45 -0.33 -6.93
CA ALA A 555 28.08 -0.02 -7.38
C ALA A 555 27.63 -0.99 -8.50
N VAL A 556 28.46 -1.21 -9.52
CA VAL A 556 28.18 -2.16 -10.61
C VAL A 556 28.13 -3.61 -10.11
N ARG A 557 28.92 -3.98 -9.09
CA ARG A 557 28.85 -5.31 -8.49
C ARG A 557 27.54 -5.54 -7.75
N LEU A 558 27.06 -4.51 -7.03
CA LEU A 558 25.81 -4.55 -6.25
C LEU A 558 24.58 -4.43 -7.14
N SER A 559 24.67 -3.64 -8.23
CA SER A 559 23.60 -3.44 -9.21
C SER A 559 24.12 -3.67 -10.63
N PRO A 560 24.21 -4.94 -11.08
CA PRO A 560 24.81 -5.29 -12.35
C PRO A 560 24.13 -4.69 -13.59
N ASP A 561 22.87 -4.35 -13.51
CA ASP A 561 22.06 -3.83 -14.62
C ASP A 561 22.00 -2.29 -14.65
N ASP A 562 22.68 -1.60 -13.71
CA ASP A 562 22.80 -0.14 -13.72
C ASP A 562 23.72 0.35 -14.85
N GLY A 563 23.11 0.67 -16.00
CA GLY A 563 23.80 1.21 -17.18
C GLY A 563 24.48 2.55 -16.89
N THR A 564 23.94 3.37 -15.98
CA THR A 564 24.52 4.68 -15.61
C THR A 564 25.79 4.51 -14.78
N ALA A 565 25.77 3.62 -13.79
CA ALA A 565 26.96 3.29 -13.01
C ALA A 565 28.08 2.71 -13.90
N ARG A 566 27.72 1.84 -14.87
CA ARG A 566 28.68 1.31 -15.86
C ARG A 566 29.26 2.39 -16.76
N ASN A 567 28.42 3.33 -17.23
CA ASN A 567 28.87 4.47 -18.02
C ASN A 567 29.86 5.34 -17.23
N ASN A 568 29.53 5.68 -15.99
CA ASN A 568 30.39 6.49 -15.12
C ASN A 568 31.68 5.77 -14.77
N LEU A 569 31.64 4.45 -14.52
CA LEU A 569 32.84 3.63 -14.36
C LEU A 569 33.72 3.64 -15.61
N GLY A 570 33.09 3.45 -16.78
CA GLY A 570 33.80 3.49 -18.07
C GLY A 570 34.46 4.84 -18.31
N GLY A 571 33.78 5.95 -18.01
CA GLY A 571 34.34 7.29 -18.07
C GLY A 571 35.57 7.46 -17.14
N ALA A 572 35.44 7.07 -15.88
CA ALA A 572 36.55 7.13 -14.91
C ALA A 572 37.73 6.24 -15.30
N LEU A 573 37.47 5.06 -15.86
CA LEU A 573 38.50 4.17 -16.39
C LEU A 573 39.25 4.78 -17.59
N LEU A 574 38.54 5.51 -18.46
CA LEU A 574 39.18 6.24 -19.56
C LEU A 574 40.16 7.30 -19.07
N GLU A 575 39.72 8.13 -18.14
CA GLU A 575 40.54 9.22 -17.59
C GLU A 575 41.74 8.69 -16.76
N THR A 576 41.64 7.45 -16.25
CA THR A 576 42.76 6.75 -15.58
C THR A 576 43.62 5.88 -16.54
N GLY A 577 43.39 5.95 -17.86
CA GLY A 577 44.15 5.24 -18.88
C GLY A 577 43.86 3.74 -19.03
N ARG A 578 42.81 3.23 -18.37
CA ARG A 578 42.41 1.82 -18.36
C ARG A 578 41.46 1.51 -19.52
N VAL A 579 41.88 1.81 -20.75
CA VAL A 579 41.05 1.86 -21.96
C VAL A 579 40.35 0.54 -22.26
N ALA A 580 41.03 -0.61 -22.12
CA ALA A 580 40.40 -1.92 -22.41
C ALA A 580 39.24 -2.24 -21.47
N GLU A 581 39.39 -1.95 -20.18
CA GLU A 581 38.33 -2.15 -19.19
C GLU A 581 37.17 -1.15 -19.40
N ALA A 582 37.49 0.09 -19.79
CA ALA A 582 36.47 1.08 -20.12
C ALA A 582 35.59 0.60 -21.29
N VAL A 583 36.19 0.07 -22.37
CA VAL A 583 35.42 -0.47 -23.51
C VAL A 583 34.45 -1.57 -23.07
N GLU A 584 34.86 -2.46 -22.15
CA GLU A 584 33.99 -3.53 -21.64
C GLU A 584 32.81 -2.96 -20.90
N GLN A 585 33.04 -2.03 -19.94
CA GLN A 585 31.93 -1.46 -19.14
C GLN A 585 31.00 -0.61 -20.00
N LEU A 586 31.53 0.19 -20.92
CA LEU A 586 30.74 1.04 -21.80
C LEU A 586 29.90 0.25 -22.81
N ARG A 587 30.39 -0.91 -23.30
CA ARG A 587 29.56 -1.81 -24.12
C ARG A 587 28.32 -2.28 -23.35
N ARG A 588 28.50 -2.74 -22.13
CA ARG A 588 27.38 -3.16 -21.27
C ARG A 588 26.45 -1.99 -20.91
N ALA A 589 26.99 -0.77 -20.77
CA ALA A 589 26.16 0.42 -20.58
C ALA A 589 25.27 0.70 -21.80
N VAL A 590 25.81 0.55 -23.02
CA VAL A 590 25.08 0.71 -24.29
C VAL A 590 24.08 -0.45 -24.50
N GLU A 591 24.41 -1.67 -24.07
CA GLU A 591 23.48 -2.81 -24.09
C GLU A 591 22.28 -2.57 -23.18
N ALA A 592 22.49 -2.00 -21.98
CA ALA A 592 21.45 -1.67 -21.02
C ALA A 592 20.56 -0.49 -21.50
N ASP A 593 21.16 0.55 -22.10
CA ASP A 593 20.44 1.68 -22.69
C ASP A 593 21.06 2.11 -24.04
N PRO A 594 20.60 1.54 -25.16
CA PRO A 594 21.06 1.92 -26.50
C PRO A 594 20.74 3.38 -26.88
N GLY A 595 19.79 4.02 -26.17
CA GLY A 595 19.40 5.42 -26.36
C GLY A 595 20.23 6.43 -25.57
N SER A 596 21.14 5.98 -24.71
CA SER A 596 21.98 6.88 -23.91
C SER A 596 23.04 7.58 -24.77
N LEU A 597 22.88 8.90 -24.91
CA LEU A 597 23.88 9.75 -25.58
C LEU A 597 25.27 9.57 -24.95
N ASN A 598 25.34 9.66 -23.62
CA ASN A 598 26.60 9.60 -22.87
C ASN A 598 27.30 8.25 -23.04
N ALA A 599 26.56 7.14 -23.00
CA ALA A 599 27.13 5.81 -23.16
C ALA A 599 27.66 5.59 -24.59
N GLN A 600 26.90 6.01 -25.61
CA GLN A 600 27.36 5.95 -27.02
C GLN A 600 28.59 6.80 -27.27
N TYR A 601 28.62 8.04 -26.78
CA TYR A 601 29.75 8.95 -26.89
C TYR A 601 30.98 8.41 -26.18
N ASN A 602 30.85 7.99 -24.92
CA ASN A 602 31.98 7.47 -24.14
C ASN A 602 32.53 6.16 -24.74
N LEU A 603 31.65 5.28 -25.24
CA LEU A 603 32.11 4.06 -25.96
C LEU A 603 32.86 4.42 -27.23
N GLY A 604 32.39 5.38 -28.02
CA GLY A 604 33.08 5.88 -29.20
C GLY A 604 34.47 6.41 -28.88
N ARG A 605 34.60 7.23 -27.81
CA ARG A 605 35.93 7.70 -27.32
C ARG A 605 36.84 6.53 -26.90
N ALA A 606 36.29 5.59 -26.11
CA ALA A 606 37.04 4.43 -25.64
C ALA A 606 37.56 3.58 -26.79
N LEU A 607 36.74 3.30 -27.79
CA LEU A 607 37.09 2.55 -28.99
C LEU A 607 38.13 3.29 -29.84
N ALA A 608 38.02 4.61 -29.98
CA ALA A 608 38.97 5.43 -30.67
C ALA A 608 40.35 5.39 -30.01
N LEU A 609 40.43 5.47 -28.68
CA LEU A 609 41.67 5.33 -27.91
C LEU A 609 42.21 3.90 -27.99
N HIS A 610 41.35 2.89 -28.06
CA HIS A 610 41.73 1.48 -28.23
C HIS A 610 42.18 1.13 -29.67
N GLY A 611 42.07 2.06 -30.62
CA GLY A 611 42.45 1.87 -32.00
C GLY A 611 41.39 1.24 -32.92
N ARG A 612 40.15 0.99 -32.40
CA ARG A 612 39.02 0.40 -33.13
C ARG A 612 38.18 1.50 -33.81
N LEU A 613 38.82 2.17 -34.82
CA LEU A 613 38.29 3.42 -35.37
C LEU A 613 36.95 3.27 -36.07
N ASP A 614 36.67 2.12 -36.71
CA ASP A 614 35.43 1.91 -37.45
C ASP A 614 34.22 1.77 -36.50
N GLU A 615 34.42 1.04 -35.42
CA GLU A 615 33.42 0.93 -34.38
C GLU A 615 33.23 2.25 -33.62
N ALA A 616 34.32 2.96 -33.36
CA ALA A 616 34.29 4.28 -32.75
C ALA A 616 33.39 5.25 -33.55
N ALA A 617 33.59 5.29 -34.88
CA ALA A 617 32.80 6.12 -35.77
C ALA A 617 31.29 5.75 -35.70
N ALA A 618 30.98 4.44 -35.72
CA ALA A 618 29.59 3.97 -35.66
C ALA A 618 28.87 4.41 -34.36
N HIS A 619 29.54 4.31 -33.20
CA HIS A 619 28.96 4.74 -31.91
C HIS A 619 28.85 6.27 -31.81
N LEU A 620 29.80 7.03 -32.31
CA LEU A 620 29.71 8.50 -32.36
C LEU A 620 28.64 8.97 -33.34
N GLU A 621 28.42 8.30 -34.47
CA GLU A 621 27.29 8.54 -35.36
C GLU A 621 25.96 8.21 -34.69
N GLN A 622 25.90 7.15 -33.86
CA GLN A 622 24.72 6.86 -33.07
C GLN A 622 24.44 7.95 -32.01
N ALA A 623 25.47 8.45 -31.33
CA ALA A 623 25.33 9.58 -30.42
C ALA A 623 24.74 10.81 -31.14
N LEU A 624 25.21 11.11 -32.37
CA LEU A 624 24.68 12.20 -33.20
C LEU A 624 23.28 11.91 -33.78
N ARG A 625 22.84 10.66 -33.88
CA ARG A 625 21.42 10.35 -34.18
C ARG A 625 20.50 10.65 -33.00
N ILE A 626 20.99 10.46 -31.77
CA ILE A 626 20.28 10.78 -30.55
C ILE A 626 20.21 12.31 -30.34
N GLN A 627 21.36 12.99 -30.49
CA GLN A 627 21.46 14.46 -30.39
C GLN A 627 22.31 15.01 -31.54
N ALA A 628 21.65 15.47 -32.58
CA ALA A 628 22.30 15.84 -33.85
C ALA A 628 23.27 17.03 -33.74
N ASP A 629 23.12 17.90 -32.76
CA ASP A 629 23.89 19.12 -32.54
C ASP A 629 24.94 18.99 -31.44
N ASP A 630 25.19 17.80 -30.88
CA ASP A 630 26.19 17.59 -29.84
C ASP A 630 27.59 17.95 -30.33
N PRO A 631 28.25 18.96 -29.74
CA PRO A 631 29.54 19.49 -30.25
C PRO A 631 30.70 18.53 -29.98
N ASP A 632 30.62 17.76 -28.87
CA ASP A 632 31.71 16.88 -28.47
C ASP A 632 31.72 15.61 -29.33
N ALA A 633 30.54 15.03 -29.60
CA ALA A 633 30.43 13.89 -30.50
C ALA A 633 30.83 14.25 -31.94
N ARG A 634 30.49 15.46 -32.44
CA ARG A 634 30.95 15.94 -33.77
C ARG A 634 32.45 16.09 -33.83
N ARG A 635 33.05 16.69 -32.81
CA ARG A 635 34.52 16.90 -32.74
C ARG A 635 35.26 15.56 -32.72
N GLU A 636 34.81 14.64 -31.88
CA GLU A 636 35.42 13.33 -31.74
C GLU A 636 35.27 12.48 -33.02
N LEU A 637 34.09 12.50 -33.65
CA LEU A 637 33.86 11.80 -34.91
C LEU A 637 34.77 12.34 -36.04
N ALA A 638 34.94 13.66 -36.12
CA ALA A 638 35.86 14.28 -37.09
C ALA A 638 37.32 13.82 -36.85
N ALA A 639 37.75 13.76 -35.58
CA ALA A 639 39.06 13.26 -35.22
C ALA A 639 39.25 11.77 -35.59
N VAL A 640 38.25 10.93 -35.33
CA VAL A 640 38.25 9.50 -35.70
C VAL A 640 38.33 9.34 -37.20
N ARG A 641 37.53 10.06 -38.00
CA ARG A 641 37.55 10.02 -39.46
C ARG A 641 38.88 10.49 -40.03
N ALA A 642 39.49 11.53 -39.47
CA ALA A 642 40.81 11.97 -39.86
C ALA A 642 41.91 10.90 -39.60
N ARG A 643 41.79 10.14 -38.50
CA ARG A 643 42.69 9.01 -38.20
C ARG A 643 42.46 7.82 -39.14
N GLN A 644 41.19 7.53 -39.51
CA GLN A 644 40.86 6.49 -40.51
C GLN A 644 41.50 6.80 -41.86
N ALA A 645 41.40 8.06 -42.34
CA ALA A 645 41.97 8.49 -43.61
C ALA A 645 43.51 8.42 -43.69
N ARG A 646 44.19 8.39 -42.55
CA ARG A 646 45.67 8.26 -42.45
C ARG A 646 46.17 6.82 -42.32
N ARG A 647 45.28 5.83 -42.24
CA ARG A 647 45.69 4.42 -42.25
C ARG A 647 46.28 4.07 -43.63
N PRO A 648 47.52 3.56 -43.74
CA PRO A 648 47.98 2.99 -44.99
C PRO A 648 47.11 1.76 -45.32
N ASN A 649 46.77 1.63 -46.60
CA ASN A 649 46.05 0.45 -47.12
C ASN A 649 46.85 -0.83 -46.89
#